data_c8b27368f602fd1a775f2e0db613bc52
#
_entry.id   c8b27368f602fd1a775f2e0db613bc52
#
_cell.length_a   1.000
_cell.length_b   1.000
_cell.length_c   1.000
_cell.angle_alpha   90.00
_cell.angle_beta   90.00
_cell.angle_gamma   90.00
#
_symmetry.space_group_name_H-M   'P 1'
#
loop_
_entity.id
_entity.type
_entity.pdbx_description
1 polymer ?
#
loop_
_entity_poly.entity_id
_entity_poly.type
_entity_poly.pdbx_seq_one_letter_code
_entity_poly.pdbx_strand_id
1 'polypeptide(L)'
;VTERPSPQPTDDTSAAALAASLALSVPAGHFDELRPGEGPARGLAPHWSQFFDHLGFEGFGDLNRRQQSLDQQLRDNGVTYNVYADEHSQQRPWSLDLFPMIVSPEDWARIEAGVLQRTRLLNAIMADIYGPRDLLRKALLPTALVQGHPGYLRAMDGVRPAGDTWLHIAAFDLAHGPDGRWWVVSHRTQAPSGLGYLLENRIAIGRQFPKAFADMRVQRLAASYKALMQGLTRLAPNGSQARIALLTPGPYNETYFEHAYLARYLGLNLVEGSDLTVRDQRLFLKTLQGLEPVDVLIKRLDDQWLDPLELRADSALGVPGLMQAVRAGHLLLANAPGSAPLESSAMLGFLPAISRHLLGEPLALPSLATWWCGEAASLQGALPMLKHGVVKSTYPRPGSEAVIGPSLTPSGIDQLTGRIVRQPDEHTLQAYLPLSQNPTWRGGDIAPRPAMLRVFALADGPQSWRVLPGGMVRLAPRGQQIASMQRGGSSADCWVLTHGEVDRTSLLHCAPSTLSVALQKRPITSRSAENLFWLGRYTERADNAVRLARVTLRCLQGEEQGSPELLAWLSACAKYNGLVLADVPNAQQAPRVFERSLIAQLGADSGAHSVGHNLRSLRQAAGNVRERLSQEQRNLIERVESEFAAQHQSLSADADYASQEALEALEEASEWLAGITGAQTDRMMRDDGWRMLSIGRHIERLSTLAHALATALETGAAFEDSGYEALLALFDSTITFHAHYQQRRDLVALLDMLVTHRDNPRSLAWVLSTLRSRVAKLPEANGQPASALQQHLPDPGAWDLIALSGALAGPASQQTTYLGLLELLQSCSQAAHELSDRLGHAYFSHADRVNRSIVT
;
A
#
# COMPACT_ATOMS: atom_id res chain seq x y z
N VAL A 1 34.02 19.62 2.55
CA VAL A 1 32.99 20.48 3.14
C VAL A 1 33.45 20.76 4.57
N THR A 2 33.96 21.96 4.82
CA THR A 2 34.44 22.41 6.14
C THR A 2 33.22 22.66 7.03
N GLU A 3 33.13 21.88 8.09
CA GLU A 3 32.13 22.09 9.16
C GLU A 3 32.36 23.47 9.78
N ARG A 4 31.32 24.32 9.76
CA ARG A 4 31.31 25.53 10.58
C ARG A 4 31.16 25.12 12.04
N PRO A 5 31.98 25.68 12.95
CA PRO A 5 31.83 25.41 14.38
C PRO A 5 30.45 25.91 14.85
N SER A 6 29.77 25.08 15.65
CA SER A 6 28.53 25.47 16.31
C SER A 6 28.74 26.69 17.20
N PRO A 7 27.89 27.72 17.15
CA PRO A 7 27.97 28.85 18.03
C PRO A 7 27.82 28.40 19.50
N GLN A 8 28.77 28.74 20.35
CA GLN A 8 28.66 28.53 21.80
C GLN A 8 27.67 29.55 22.41
N PRO A 9 26.77 29.13 23.29
CA PRO A 9 25.77 30.00 23.87
C PRO A 9 26.47 31.01 24.83
N THR A 10 26.14 32.29 24.68
CA THR A 10 26.33 33.31 25.71
C THR A 10 25.17 33.22 26.71
N ASP A 11 25.41 33.41 27.97
CA ASP A 11 24.50 33.13 29.12
C ASP A 11 23.09 33.77 29.10
N ASP A 12 22.73 34.55 28.08
CA ASP A 12 21.45 35.29 27.97
C ASP A 12 20.65 35.02 26.67
N THR A 13 21.01 34.03 25.85
CA THR A 13 20.35 33.80 24.56
C THR A 13 19.30 32.70 24.70
N SER A 14 18.00 33.01 24.50
CA SER A 14 16.95 32.00 24.48
C SER A 14 17.06 31.07 23.26
N ALA A 15 16.50 29.85 23.35
CA ALA A 15 16.42 28.91 22.20
C ALA A 15 15.70 29.52 21.00
N ALA A 16 14.67 30.35 21.26
CA ALA A 16 13.98 31.15 20.24
C ALA A 16 14.92 32.16 19.56
N ALA A 17 15.84 32.80 20.31
CA ALA A 17 16.82 33.73 19.73
C ALA A 17 17.84 32.99 18.83
N LEU A 18 18.26 31.80 19.22
CA LEU A 18 19.07 30.92 18.36
C LEU A 18 18.33 30.55 17.07
N ALA A 19 17.07 30.13 17.16
CA ALA A 19 16.24 29.85 15.98
C ALA A 19 16.14 31.08 15.07
N ALA A 20 15.93 32.27 15.64
CA ALA A 20 15.90 33.51 14.88
C ALA A 20 17.21 33.80 14.16
N SER A 21 18.36 33.46 14.73
CA SER A 21 19.69 33.65 14.11
C SER A 21 19.95 32.65 12.96
N LEU A 22 19.42 31.44 13.06
CA LEU A 22 19.55 30.38 12.04
C LEU A 22 18.57 30.53 10.90
N ALA A 23 17.52 31.35 11.04
CA ALA A 23 16.46 31.49 10.05
C ALA A 23 16.91 32.37 8.87
N LEU A 24 16.85 31.77 7.67
CA LEU A 24 17.12 32.46 6.41
C LEU A 24 15.98 33.43 6.08
N SER A 25 16.29 34.46 5.29
CA SER A 25 15.30 35.48 4.87
C SER A 25 14.27 34.88 3.89
N VAL A 26 13.03 35.30 4.05
CA VAL A 26 11.93 34.95 3.14
C VAL A 26 11.96 35.87 1.93
N PRO A 27 11.68 35.37 0.72
CA PRO A 27 11.54 36.21 -0.47
C PRO A 27 10.49 37.31 -0.29
N ALA A 28 10.76 38.51 -0.82
CA ALA A 28 9.81 39.62 -0.74
C ALA A 28 8.44 39.27 -1.39
N GLY A 29 7.37 39.75 -0.77
CA GLY A 29 6.00 39.49 -1.25
C GLY A 29 5.38 38.18 -0.82
N HIS A 30 6.06 37.40 0.01
CA HIS A 30 5.52 36.16 0.61
C HIS A 30 5.25 36.36 2.08
N PHE A 31 4.21 35.66 2.61
CA PHE A 31 3.97 35.61 4.04
C PHE A 31 5.01 34.69 4.70
N ASP A 32 5.58 35.13 5.82
CA ASP A 32 6.54 34.36 6.61
C ASP A 32 5.82 33.70 7.79
N GLU A 33 5.64 32.39 7.76
CA GLU A 33 4.99 31.65 8.85
C GLU A 33 5.81 31.70 10.15
N LEU A 34 7.11 31.86 10.03
CA LEU A 34 8.02 31.95 11.19
C LEU A 34 8.01 33.33 11.83
N ARG A 35 8.00 34.39 10.99
CA ARG A 35 8.10 35.79 11.41
C ARG A 35 7.02 36.64 10.75
N PRO A 36 5.77 36.55 11.19
CA PRO A 36 4.68 37.33 10.60
C PRO A 36 4.88 38.84 10.84
N GLY A 37 4.36 39.66 9.93
CA GLY A 37 4.41 41.15 10.01
C GLY A 37 5.43 41.76 9.05
N GLU A 38 5.53 43.10 9.04
CA GLU A 38 6.40 43.91 8.16
C GLU A 38 7.54 44.54 8.95
N GLY A 39 8.72 44.65 8.36
CA GLY A 39 9.86 45.40 8.88
C GLY A 39 11.08 44.54 9.26
N PRO A 40 12.29 45.17 9.45
CA PRO A 40 13.53 44.45 9.70
C PRO A 40 13.69 43.86 11.11
N ALA A 41 12.86 44.25 12.08
CA ALA A 41 12.91 43.80 13.47
C ALA A 41 11.82 42.77 13.81
N ARG A 42 11.46 41.89 12.88
CA ARG A 42 10.41 40.90 13.08
C ARG A 42 10.82 39.86 14.12
N GLY A 43 10.04 39.72 15.18
CA GLY A 43 10.16 38.62 16.13
C GLY A 43 9.55 37.32 15.59
N LEU A 44 9.91 36.20 16.21
CA LEU A 44 9.22 34.94 15.93
C LEU A 44 7.74 35.03 16.34
N ALA A 45 6.88 34.36 15.59
CA ALA A 45 5.49 34.18 16.03
C ALA A 45 5.46 33.49 17.40
N PRO A 46 4.49 33.83 18.29
CA PRO A 46 4.45 33.29 19.66
C PRO A 46 4.49 31.77 19.72
N HIS A 47 3.76 31.10 18.84
CA HIS A 47 3.75 29.65 18.77
C HIS A 47 5.07 29.04 18.30
N TRP A 48 5.84 29.73 17.44
CA TRP A 48 7.16 29.30 17.05
C TRP A 48 8.20 29.55 18.16
N SER A 49 8.11 30.66 18.88
CA SER A 49 8.93 30.89 20.06
C SER A 49 8.71 29.77 21.09
N GLN A 50 7.45 29.45 21.37
CA GLN A 50 7.09 28.35 22.28
C GLN A 50 7.64 27.00 21.79
N PHE A 51 7.53 26.71 20.52
CA PHE A 51 8.07 25.46 19.94
C PHE A 51 9.58 25.33 20.13
N PHE A 52 10.35 26.39 19.86
CA PHE A 52 11.80 26.37 20.01
C PHE A 52 12.22 26.39 21.49
N ASP A 53 11.49 27.03 22.37
CA ASP A 53 11.75 26.99 23.82
C ASP A 53 11.56 25.57 24.37
N HIS A 54 10.57 24.80 23.85
CA HIS A 54 10.42 23.38 24.18
C HIS A 54 11.51 22.50 23.57
N LEU A 55 12.06 22.88 22.42
CA LEU A 55 13.20 22.20 21.81
C LEU A 55 14.47 22.35 22.64
N GLY A 56 14.69 23.56 23.15
CA GLY A 56 15.90 23.92 23.91
C GLY A 56 17.20 23.93 23.07
N PHE A 57 18.29 24.41 23.65
CA PHE A 57 19.57 24.46 22.93
C PHE A 57 20.10 23.08 22.53
N GLU A 58 20.05 22.11 23.42
CA GLU A 58 20.48 20.73 23.13
C GLU A 58 19.71 20.13 21.98
N GLY A 59 18.42 20.47 21.86
CA GLY A 59 17.55 19.99 20.80
C GLY A 59 18.00 20.43 19.40
N PHE A 60 18.62 21.61 19.26
CA PHE A 60 19.15 22.05 17.95
C PHE A 60 20.33 21.19 17.49
N GLY A 61 21.20 20.75 18.39
CA GLY A 61 22.29 19.83 18.09
C GLY A 61 21.80 18.47 17.55
N ASP A 62 20.59 18.07 17.97
CA ASP A 62 19.99 16.79 17.61
C ASP A 62 19.14 16.82 16.33
N LEU A 63 18.85 17.98 15.73
CA LEU A 63 17.91 18.08 14.61
C LEU A 63 18.32 17.24 13.40
N ASN A 64 19.61 17.18 13.07
CA ASN A 64 20.09 16.34 11.97
C ASN A 64 19.85 14.84 12.26
N ARG A 65 20.10 14.40 13.49
CA ARG A 65 19.85 13.03 13.93
C ARG A 65 18.34 12.71 13.91
N ARG A 66 17.49 13.65 14.34
CA ARG A 66 16.03 13.51 14.28
C ARG A 66 15.54 13.40 12.84
N GLN A 67 16.07 14.19 11.90
CA GLN A 67 15.73 14.09 10.48
C GLN A 67 16.13 12.73 9.92
N GLN A 68 17.34 12.24 10.20
CA GLN A 68 17.77 10.91 9.77
C GLN A 68 16.89 9.80 10.35
N SER A 69 16.54 9.90 11.64
CA SER A 69 15.65 8.97 12.31
C SER A 69 14.23 8.98 11.69
N LEU A 70 13.72 10.17 11.37
CA LEU A 70 12.45 10.35 10.68
C LEU A 70 12.46 9.69 9.30
N ASP A 71 13.48 9.97 8.51
CA ASP A 71 13.64 9.40 7.16
C ASP A 71 13.77 7.86 7.22
N GLN A 72 14.49 7.34 8.20
CA GLN A 72 14.58 5.90 8.43
C GLN A 72 13.24 5.31 8.85
N GLN A 73 12.53 5.93 9.79
CA GLN A 73 11.21 5.49 10.21
C GLN A 73 10.21 5.43 9.05
N LEU A 74 10.20 6.42 8.15
CA LEU A 74 9.32 6.44 6.99
C LEU A 74 9.65 5.33 5.99
N ARG A 75 10.94 5.07 5.75
CA ARG A 75 11.39 3.92 4.95
C ARG A 75 10.97 2.60 5.58
N ASP A 76 11.24 2.43 6.88
CA ASP A 76 10.89 1.21 7.62
C ASP A 76 9.37 1.01 7.65
N ASN A 77 8.58 2.08 7.73
CA ASN A 77 7.12 2.03 7.60
C ASN A 77 6.66 1.79 6.16
N GLY A 78 7.56 1.78 5.19
CA GLY A 78 7.26 1.63 3.76
C GLY A 78 6.29 2.71 3.28
N VAL A 79 6.45 3.94 3.77
CA VAL A 79 5.62 5.06 3.33
C VAL A 79 6.09 5.49 1.96
N THR A 80 5.28 5.23 0.94
CA THR A 80 5.63 5.49 -0.46
C THR A 80 4.57 6.33 -1.15
N TYR A 81 5.03 7.10 -2.13
CA TYR A 81 4.18 7.79 -3.09
C TYR A 81 4.66 7.39 -4.49
N ASN A 82 3.94 6.50 -5.13
CA ASN A 82 4.36 5.93 -6.40
C ASN A 82 3.95 6.87 -7.55
N VAL A 83 4.91 7.56 -8.14
CA VAL A 83 4.66 8.35 -9.34
C VAL A 83 4.69 7.39 -10.53
N TYR A 84 3.51 7.02 -11.05
CA TYR A 84 3.32 6.16 -12.22
C TYR A 84 4.35 5.01 -12.29
N ALA A 85 3.94 3.84 -11.84
CA ALA A 85 4.76 2.65 -11.92
C ALA A 85 4.88 2.20 -13.38
N ASP A 86 5.90 2.66 -14.07
CA ASP A 86 6.56 1.81 -15.05
C ASP A 86 7.10 0.61 -14.28
N GLU A 87 7.01 -0.59 -14.87
CA GLU A 87 7.47 -1.84 -14.26
C GLU A 87 8.92 -1.77 -13.73
N HIS A 88 9.67 -0.75 -14.09
CA HIS A 88 11.07 -0.49 -13.73
C HIS A 88 11.28 0.75 -12.84
N SER A 89 10.24 1.51 -12.47
CA SER A 89 10.43 2.70 -11.63
C SER A 89 10.53 2.32 -10.16
N GLN A 90 11.62 2.70 -9.52
CA GLN A 90 11.80 2.56 -8.07
C GLN A 90 10.68 3.29 -7.33
N GLN A 91 10.10 2.64 -6.33
CA GLN A 91 9.15 3.26 -5.42
C GLN A 91 9.78 4.52 -4.80
N ARG A 92 9.09 5.66 -4.94
CA ARG A 92 9.58 6.89 -4.37
C ARG A 92 9.23 6.94 -2.88
N PRO A 93 10.23 7.02 -1.97
CA PRO A 93 9.98 7.20 -0.55
C PRO A 93 9.20 8.49 -0.29
N TRP A 94 8.32 8.46 0.69
CA TRP A 94 7.66 9.67 1.18
C TRP A 94 8.67 10.61 1.83
N SER A 95 8.63 11.89 1.46
CA SER A 95 9.50 12.92 2.04
C SER A 95 8.70 13.77 3.03
N LEU A 96 9.12 13.78 4.29
CA LEU A 96 8.50 14.54 5.38
C LEU A 96 9.53 15.48 6.00
N ASP A 97 9.19 16.75 6.03
CA ASP A 97 9.99 17.77 6.69
C ASP A 97 9.77 17.71 8.22
N LEU A 98 10.85 17.96 8.97
CA LEU A 98 10.88 17.78 10.41
C LEU A 98 10.00 18.80 11.15
N PHE A 99 9.95 20.06 10.68
CA PHE A 99 9.16 21.09 11.33
C PHE A 99 7.71 21.11 10.81
N PRO A 100 6.70 21.03 11.71
CA PRO A 100 5.30 21.13 11.32
C PRO A 100 4.94 22.56 10.91
N MET A 101 3.86 22.72 10.15
CA MET A 101 3.16 24.01 10.10
C MET A 101 2.32 24.16 11.35
N ILE A 102 2.51 25.24 12.09
CA ILE A 102 1.78 25.49 13.34
C ILE A 102 0.69 26.55 13.08
N VAL A 103 -0.57 26.18 13.35
CA VAL A 103 -1.73 27.04 13.13
C VAL A 103 -2.29 27.46 14.49
N SER A 104 -2.48 28.76 14.67
CA SER A 104 -3.06 29.35 15.90
C SER A 104 -4.52 28.92 16.08
N PRO A 105 -5.05 28.94 17.32
CA PRO A 105 -6.48 28.68 17.56
C PRO A 105 -7.40 29.65 16.81
N GLU A 106 -7.01 30.92 16.68
CA GLU A 106 -7.78 31.98 16.00
C GLU A 106 -7.86 31.74 14.50
N ASP A 107 -6.73 31.41 13.87
CA ASP A 107 -6.70 31.09 12.44
C ASP A 107 -7.45 29.79 12.15
N TRP A 108 -7.28 28.81 13.03
CA TRP A 108 -8.01 27.56 12.87
C TRP A 108 -9.53 27.75 12.94
N ALA A 109 -10.03 28.56 13.88
CA ALA A 109 -11.47 28.85 13.99
C ALA A 109 -12.03 29.47 12.69
N ARG A 110 -11.26 30.37 12.04
CA ARG A 110 -11.63 30.94 10.73
C ARG A 110 -11.63 29.91 9.62
N ILE A 111 -10.58 29.07 9.56
CA ILE A 111 -10.46 27.98 8.60
C ILE A 111 -11.64 27.00 8.78
N GLU A 112 -11.90 26.55 10.00
CA GLU A 112 -12.96 25.60 10.31
C GLU A 112 -14.33 26.11 9.87
N ALA A 113 -14.69 27.32 10.29
CA ALA A 113 -15.97 27.93 9.92
C ALA A 113 -16.16 28.04 8.41
N GLY A 114 -15.13 28.49 7.69
CA GLY A 114 -15.20 28.64 6.25
C GLY A 114 -15.19 27.31 5.48
N VAL A 115 -14.46 26.32 5.95
CA VAL A 115 -14.46 24.95 5.36
C VAL A 115 -15.82 24.30 5.58
N LEU A 116 -16.44 24.40 6.75
CA LEU A 116 -17.81 23.91 7.01
C LEU A 116 -18.82 24.56 6.10
N GLN A 117 -18.80 25.89 5.97
CA GLN A 117 -19.68 26.63 5.07
C GLN A 117 -19.54 26.15 3.62
N ARG A 118 -18.31 26.02 3.14
CA ARG A 118 -18.04 25.56 1.76
C ARG A 118 -18.48 24.12 1.53
N THR A 119 -18.31 23.26 2.52
CA THR A 119 -18.76 21.85 2.41
C THR A 119 -20.28 21.78 2.29
N ARG A 120 -21.01 22.54 3.11
CA ARG A 120 -22.48 22.68 2.98
C ARG A 120 -22.89 23.23 1.60
N LEU A 121 -22.18 24.25 1.12
CA LEU A 121 -22.41 24.84 -0.20
C LEU A 121 -22.20 23.84 -1.33
N LEU A 122 -21.07 23.12 -1.34
CA LEU A 122 -20.75 22.13 -2.37
C LEU A 122 -21.75 20.95 -2.35
N ASN A 123 -22.17 20.51 -1.16
CA ASN A 123 -23.21 19.50 -1.01
C ASN A 123 -24.56 19.98 -1.57
N ALA A 124 -24.94 21.24 -1.30
CA ALA A 124 -26.16 21.83 -1.84
C ALA A 124 -26.11 22.00 -3.37
N ILE A 125 -24.93 22.34 -3.94
CA ILE A 125 -24.73 22.39 -5.40
C ILE A 125 -24.96 21.00 -6.00
N MET A 126 -24.42 19.93 -5.40
CA MET A 126 -24.68 18.55 -5.88
C MET A 126 -26.17 18.23 -5.91
N ALA A 127 -26.87 18.55 -4.81
CA ALA A 127 -28.32 18.32 -4.71
C ALA A 127 -29.10 19.12 -5.77
N ASP A 128 -28.65 20.31 -6.11
CA ASP A 128 -29.29 21.14 -7.16
C ASP A 128 -29.00 20.61 -8.58
N ILE A 129 -27.75 20.34 -8.93
CA ILE A 129 -27.38 19.96 -10.31
C ILE A 129 -27.89 18.59 -10.73
N TYR A 130 -28.12 17.67 -9.79
CA TYR A 130 -28.74 16.37 -10.03
C TYR A 130 -30.23 16.31 -9.64
N GLY A 131 -30.79 17.40 -9.16
CA GLY A 131 -32.17 17.53 -8.74
C GLY A 131 -32.91 18.64 -9.50
N PRO A 132 -33.29 19.73 -8.82
CA PRO A 132 -34.11 20.79 -9.40
C PRO A 132 -33.42 21.63 -10.47
N ARG A 133 -32.10 21.71 -10.52
CA ARG A 133 -31.27 22.47 -11.46
C ARG A 133 -31.58 23.97 -11.45
N ASP A 134 -31.88 24.53 -10.28
CA ASP A 134 -32.26 25.93 -10.12
C ASP A 134 -31.09 26.85 -10.48
N LEU A 135 -29.85 26.45 -10.12
CA LEU A 135 -28.64 27.18 -10.45
C LEU A 135 -28.44 27.34 -11.96
N LEU A 136 -28.76 26.28 -12.74
CA LEU A 136 -28.67 26.31 -14.21
C LEU A 136 -29.79 27.17 -14.80
N ARG A 137 -31.02 27.00 -14.33
CA ARG A 137 -32.19 27.78 -14.81
C ARG A 137 -32.04 29.27 -14.54
N LYS A 138 -31.44 29.66 -13.42
CA LYS A 138 -31.19 31.05 -13.05
C LYS A 138 -29.88 31.61 -13.59
N ALA A 139 -29.17 30.85 -14.43
CA ALA A 139 -27.86 31.22 -14.98
C ALA A 139 -26.82 31.62 -13.92
N LEU A 140 -26.93 31.09 -12.69
CA LEU A 140 -25.93 31.26 -11.63
C LEU A 140 -24.73 30.35 -11.85
N LEU A 141 -24.92 29.32 -12.64
CA LEU A 141 -23.89 28.38 -13.03
C LEU A 141 -24.10 28.01 -14.51
N PRO A 142 -23.09 28.18 -15.37
CA PRO A 142 -23.22 27.88 -16.79
C PRO A 142 -23.48 26.38 -17.05
N THR A 143 -24.48 26.08 -17.89
CA THR A 143 -24.85 24.71 -18.25
C THR A 143 -23.69 23.99 -18.92
N ALA A 144 -22.92 24.66 -19.77
CA ALA A 144 -21.74 24.11 -20.44
C ALA A 144 -20.67 23.65 -19.43
N LEU A 145 -20.47 24.41 -18.35
CA LEU A 145 -19.50 24.06 -17.30
C LEU A 145 -19.89 22.79 -16.52
N VAL A 146 -21.19 22.55 -16.32
CA VAL A 146 -21.70 21.41 -15.54
C VAL A 146 -22.00 20.22 -16.45
N GLN A 147 -22.95 20.37 -17.39
CA GLN A 147 -23.39 19.25 -18.22
C GLN A 147 -22.42 18.91 -19.36
N GLY A 148 -21.57 19.86 -19.75
CA GLY A 148 -20.43 19.62 -20.63
C GLY A 148 -19.20 19.04 -19.95
N HIS A 149 -19.19 18.99 -18.61
CA HIS A 149 -18.07 18.40 -17.86
C HIS A 149 -18.01 16.87 -18.07
N PRO A 150 -16.84 16.29 -18.44
CA PRO A 150 -16.72 14.85 -18.70
C PRO A 150 -17.12 13.95 -17.50
N GLY A 151 -17.03 14.48 -16.30
CA GLY A 151 -17.41 13.79 -15.06
C GLY A 151 -18.82 14.11 -14.57
N TYR A 152 -19.68 14.78 -15.36
CA TYR A 152 -21.11 14.89 -15.07
C TYR A 152 -21.78 13.55 -15.40
N LEU A 153 -22.37 12.91 -14.41
CA LEU A 153 -22.93 11.57 -14.55
C LEU A 153 -24.45 11.63 -14.70
N ARG A 154 -24.96 11.51 -15.93
CA ARG A 154 -26.40 11.48 -16.20
C ARG A 154 -27.14 10.37 -15.42
N ALA A 155 -26.46 9.28 -15.11
CA ALA A 155 -26.98 8.18 -14.31
C ALA A 155 -27.36 8.58 -12.88
N MET A 156 -26.87 9.72 -12.40
CA MET A 156 -27.18 10.25 -11.06
C MET A 156 -28.36 11.23 -11.05
N ASP A 157 -28.93 11.53 -12.21
CA ASP A 157 -30.06 12.46 -12.30
C ASP A 157 -31.27 11.95 -11.53
N GLY A 158 -31.81 12.79 -10.63
CA GLY A 158 -32.93 12.44 -9.76
C GLY A 158 -32.58 11.50 -8.58
N VAL A 159 -31.34 11.05 -8.46
CA VAL A 159 -30.89 10.22 -7.34
C VAL A 159 -30.76 11.07 -6.07
N ARG A 160 -31.23 10.57 -4.95
CA ARG A 160 -31.09 11.19 -3.63
C ARG A 160 -30.26 10.28 -2.73
N PRO A 161 -29.03 10.64 -2.40
CA PRO A 161 -28.22 9.89 -1.43
C PRO A 161 -28.86 9.89 -0.04
N ALA A 162 -28.53 8.87 0.76
CA ALA A 162 -29.03 8.76 2.14
C ALA A 162 -28.74 10.03 2.94
N GLY A 163 -29.77 10.59 3.60
CA GLY A 163 -29.69 11.81 4.39
C GLY A 163 -29.35 13.07 3.59
N ASP A 164 -29.59 13.07 2.27
CA ASP A 164 -29.20 14.15 1.34
C ASP A 164 -27.70 14.54 1.45
N THR A 165 -26.86 13.56 1.84
CA THR A 165 -25.42 13.76 2.01
C THR A 165 -24.66 13.23 0.79
N TRP A 166 -24.24 14.11 -0.10
CA TRP A 166 -23.48 13.80 -1.31
C TRP A 166 -21.99 13.66 -1.02
N LEU A 167 -21.48 14.50 -0.12
CA LEU A 167 -20.05 14.62 0.19
C LEU A 167 -19.79 14.12 1.61
N HIS A 168 -19.13 12.96 1.73
CA HIS A 168 -18.72 12.39 3.01
C HIS A 168 -17.30 12.82 3.39
N ILE A 169 -16.46 13.07 2.38
CA ILE A 169 -15.07 13.51 2.54
C ILE A 169 -14.83 14.63 1.53
N ALA A 170 -14.62 15.85 1.98
CA ALA A 170 -14.24 16.97 1.14
C ALA A 170 -12.87 17.52 1.57
N ALA A 171 -12.00 17.85 0.62
CA ALA A 171 -10.72 18.46 0.92
C ALA A 171 -10.60 19.83 0.26
N PHE A 172 -9.97 20.77 0.97
CA PHE A 172 -9.75 22.15 0.53
C PHE A 172 -8.26 22.46 0.59
N ASP A 173 -7.71 22.91 -0.53
CA ASP A 173 -6.33 23.38 -0.62
C ASP A 173 -6.35 24.88 -0.27
N LEU A 174 -5.71 25.22 0.85
CA LEU A 174 -5.62 26.55 1.39
C LEU A 174 -4.21 27.12 1.25
N ALA A 175 -4.11 28.40 1.00
CA ALA A 175 -2.85 29.13 0.99
C ALA A 175 -2.97 30.37 1.89
N HIS A 176 -1.94 30.62 2.69
CA HIS A 176 -1.81 31.83 3.49
C HIS A 176 -1.22 32.92 2.61
N GLY A 177 -1.97 33.98 2.40
CA GLY A 177 -1.58 35.09 1.51
C GLY A 177 -0.66 36.11 2.16
N PRO A 178 0.02 36.94 1.37
CA PRO A 178 0.85 38.04 1.89
C PRO A 178 0.10 39.02 2.80
N ASP A 179 -1.24 39.09 2.60
CA ASP A 179 -2.17 39.93 3.40
C ASP A 179 -2.52 39.33 4.77
N GLY A 180 -1.92 38.18 5.15
CA GLY A 180 -2.21 37.47 6.38
C GLY A 180 -3.56 36.80 6.41
N ARG A 181 -4.21 36.59 5.25
CA ARG A 181 -5.47 35.84 5.15
C ARG A 181 -5.30 34.46 4.53
N TRP A 182 -6.17 33.55 4.93
CA TRP A 182 -6.29 32.23 4.33
C TRP A 182 -7.21 32.29 3.11
N TRP A 183 -6.73 31.78 1.98
CA TRP A 183 -7.41 31.75 0.70
C TRP A 183 -7.66 30.31 0.24
N VAL A 184 -8.83 30.05 -0.34
CA VAL A 184 -9.11 28.75 -0.97
C VAL A 184 -8.60 28.77 -2.41
N VAL A 185 -7.67 27.85 -2.72
CA VAL A 185 -7.03 27.71 -4.03
C VAL A 185 -7.72 26.65 -4.90
N SER A 186 -8.20 25.57 -4.26
CA SER A 186 -8.94 24.48 -4.91
C SER A 186 -9.68 23.63 -3.88
N HIS A 187 -10.56 22.76 -4.35
CA HIS A 187 -11.19 21.73 -3.52
C HIS A 187 -11.23 20.40 -4.26
N ARG A 188 -11.38 19.31 -3.51
CA ARG A 188 -11.41 17.94 -4.00
C ARG A 188 -12.59 17.20 -3.38
N THR A 189 -13.38 16.54 -4.22
CA THR A 189 -14.64 15.90 -3.84
C THR A 189 -14.83 14.50 -4.38
N GLN A 190 -14.08 14.05 -5.39
CA GLN A 190 -14.22 12.70 -5.92
C GLN A 190 -13.60 11.67 -4.99
N ALA A 191 -12.28 11.68 -4.83
CA ALA A 191 -11.53 10.80 -3.97
C ALA A 191 -10.33 11.55 -3.34
N PRO A 192 -10.58 12.53 -2.42
CA PRO A 192 -9.51 13.39 -1.92
C PRO A 192 -8.43 12.56 -1.19
N SER A 193 -7.20 12.62 -1.67
CA SER A 193 -6.04 11.96 -1.06
C SER A 193 -5.43 12.80 0.06
N GLY A 194 -4.76 12.13 1.00
CA GLY A 194 -3.99 12.75 2.08
C GLY A 194 -4.41 12.35 3.49
N LEU A 195 -5.60 11.76 3.69
CA LEU A 195 -6.08 11.38 5.04
C LEU A 195 -5.17 10.36 5.74
N GLY A 196 -4.65 9.38 5.00
CA GLY A 196 -3.72 8.41 5.56
C GLY A 196 -2.31 8.98 5.76
N TYR A 197 -1.85 9.80 4.82
CA TYR A 197 -0.54 10.46 4.93
C TYR A 197 -0.49 11.45 6.09
N LEU A 198 -1.53 12.28 6.28
CA LEU A 198 -1.54 13.22 7.41
C LEU A 198 -1.54 12.51 8.77
N LEU A 199 -2.16 11.34 8.85
CA LEU A 199 -2.17 10.54 10.07
C LEU A 199 -0.76 9.97 10.36
N GLU A 200 -0.07 9.45 9.34
CA GLU A 200 1.31 8.99 9.47
C GLU A 200 2.25 10.15 9.80
N ASN A 201 2.13 11.29 9.10
CA ASN A 201 2.90 12.51 9.39
C ASN A 201 2.73 12.91 10.86
N ARG A 202 1.48 12.95 11.38
CA ARG A 202 1.19 13.29 12.76
C ARG A 202 1.86 12.35 13.75
N ILE A 203 1.84 11.05 13.49
CA ILE A 203 2.47 10.04 14.36
C ILE A 203 4.00 10.17 14.30
N ALA A 204 4.56 10.33 13.10
CA ALA A 204 6.00 10.43 12.92
C ALA A 204 6.57 11.69 13.58
N ILE A 205 5.99 12.86 13.31
CA ILE A 205 6.44 14.15 13.87
C ILE A 205 6.16 14.23 15.38
N GLY A 206 5.01 13.74 15.85
CA GLY A 206 4.70 13.71 17.28
C GLY A 206 5.70 12.89 18.10
N ARG A 207 6.32 11.87 17.51
CA ARG A 207 7.42 11.10 18.14
C ARG A 207 8.75 11.86 18.18
N GLN A 208 9.00 12.74 17.21
CA GLN A 208 10.22 13.56 17.21
C GLN A 208 10.17 14.70 18.24
N PHE A 209 8.96 15.21 18.55
CA PHE A 209 8.76 16.33 19.46
C PHE A 209 7.66 16.06 20.50
N PRO A 210 7.76 14.99 21.32
CA PRO A 210 6.66 14.57 22.21
C PRO A 210 6.31 15.60 23.27
N LYS A 211 7.31 16.31 23.82
CA LYS A 211 7.12 17.36 24.83
C LYS A 211 6.43 18.58 24.22
N ALA A 212 6.93 19.12 23.12
CA ALA A 212 6.32 20.25 22.42
C ALA A 212 4.88 19.92 22.00
N PHE A 213 4.64 18.72 21.46
CA PHE A 213 3.30 18.26 21.06
C PHE A 213 2.29 18.27 22.21
N ALA A 214 2.70 17.83 23.41
CA ALA A 214 1.86 17.78 24.58
C ALA A 214 1.63 19.17 25.19
N ASP A 215 2.71 19.92 25.41
CA ASP A 215 2.68 21.19 26.16
C ASP A 215 2.05 22.33 25.34
N MET A 216 2.20 22.30 24.00
CA MET A 216 1.53 23.23 23.09
C MET A 216 0.05 22.89 22.83
N ARG A 217 -0.49 21.84 23.44
CA ARG A 217 -1.89 21.41 23.33
C ARG A 217 -2.34 21.21 21.87
N VAL A 218 -1.55 20.44 21.10
CA VAL A 218 -1.91 20.10 19.72
C VAL A 218 -3.15 19.22 19.70
N GLN A 219 -4.14 19.57 18.90
CA GLN A 219 -5.38 18.82 18.77
C GLN A 219 -5.14 17.44 18.13
N ARG A 220 -5.89 16.42 18.58
CA ARG A 220 -5.80 15.04 18.11
C ARG A 220 -6.80 14.76 17.00
N LEU A 221 -6.46 13.81 16.12
CA LEU A 221 -7.21 13.52 14.90
C LEU A 221 -8.28 12.43 15.07
N ALA A 222 -8.11 11.54 16.07
CA ALA A 222 -8.90 10.31 16.20
C ALA A 222 -10.42 10.53 16.29
N ALA A 223 -10.86 11.60 16.97
CA ALA A 223 -12.28 11.94 17.09
C ALA A 223 -12.95 12.18 15.74
N SER A 224 -12.24 12.80 14.79
CA SER A 224 -12.77 13.07 13.44
C SER A 224 -12.95 11.80 12.62
N TYR A 225 -11.99 10.87 12.68
CA TYR A 225 -12.13 9.56 12.03
C TYR A 225 -13.25 8.73 12.63
N LYS A 226 -13.40 8.77 13.97
CA LYS A 226 -14.51 8.11 14.67
C LYS A 226 -15.86 8.67 14.24
N ALA A 227 -15.95 9.99 14.13
CA ALA A 227 -17.17 10.67 13.70
C ALA A 227 -17.54 10.30 12.26
N LEU A 228 -16.57 10.26 11.33
CA LEU A 228 -16.79 9.77 9.96
C LEU A 228 -17.37 8.36 9.95
N MET A 229 -16.76 7.42 10.68
CA MET A 229 -17.25 6.03 10.73
C MET A 229 -18.65 5.93 11.31
N GLN A 230 -18.95 6.71 12.35
CA GLN A 230 -20.27 6.78 12.94
C GLN A 230 -21.30 7.41 11.99
N GLY A 231 -20.91 8.45 11.25
CA GLY A 231 -21.74 9.09 10.23
C GLY A 231 -22.12 8.11 9.11
N LEU A 232 -21.13 7.41 8.57
CA LEU A 232 -21.34 6.39 7.55
C LEU A 232 -22.25 5.25 8.04
N THR A 233 -22.03 4.76 9.26
CA THR A 233 -22.87 3.73 9.85
C THR A 233 -24.33 4.19 10.04
N ARG A 234 -24.55 5.43 10.46
CA ARG A 234 -25.91 6.01 10.62
C ARG A 234 -26.65 6.16 9.29
N LEU A 235 -25.94 6.48 8.23
CA LEU A 235 -26.50 6.69 6.89
C LEU A 235 -26.61 5.39 6.08
N ALA A 236 -25.99 4.30 6.54
CA ALA A 236 -25.99 3.04 5.85
C ALA A 236 -27.37 2.38 5.81
N PRO A 237 -27.73 1.66 4.72
CA PRO A 237 -29.01 0.97 4.60
C PRO A 237 -29.35 0.04 5.76
N ASN A 238 -28.34 -0.67 6.30
CA ASN A 238 -28.51 -1.63 7.42
C ASN A 238 -28.09 -1.04 8.79
N GLY A 239 -27.88 0.26 8.90
CA GLY A 239 -27.57 0.94 10.15
C GLY A 239 -26.35 0.33 10.86
N SER A 240 -26.51 0.00 12.16
CA SER A 240 -25.40 -0.51 13.00
C SER A 240 -24.83 -1.87 12.56
N GLN A 241 -25.54 -2.62 11.72
CA GLN A 241 -25.11 -3.90 11.15
C GLN A 241 -24.41 -3.72 9.80
N ALA A 242 -24.23 -2.49 9.33
CA ALA A 242 -23.68 -2.19 8.04
C ALA A 242 -22.23 -2.65 7.91
N ARG A 243 -21.94 -3.33 6.80
CA ARG A 243 -20.58 -3.66 6.41
C ARG A 243 -20.00 -2.54 5.54
N ILE A 244 -18.89 -1.97 6.02
CA ILE A 244 -18.17 -0.90 5.35
C ILE A 244 -16.90 -1.44 4.75
N ALA A 245 -16.63 -1.17 3.47
CA ALA A 245 -15.39 -1.53 2.77
C ALA A 245 -14.73 -0.28 2.15
N LEU A 246 -13.42 -0.37 1.90
CA LEU A 246 -12.64 0.67 1.21
C LEU A 246 -12.18 0.14 -0.14
N LEU A 247 -12.69 0.75 -1.22
CA LEU A 247 -12.35 0.40 -2.60
C LEU A 247 -11.07 1.11 -3.04
N THR A 248 -10.08 0.34 -3.43
CA THR A 248 -8.79 0.81 -3.97
C THR A 248 -8.61 0.40 -5.43
N PRO A 249 -7.90 1.19 -6.25
CA PRO A 249 -7.45 0.76 -7.58
C PRO A 249 -6.36 -0.32 -7.55
N GLY A 250 -5.83 -0.67 -6.38
CA GLY A 250 -4.79 -1.68 -6.22
C GLY A 250 -3.38 -1.13 -6.01
N PRO A 251 -2.37 -2.01 -5.90
CA PRO A 251 -1.02 -1.67 -5.45
C PRO A 251 -0.22 -0.79 -6.42
N TYR A 252 -0.63 -0.70 -7.67
CA TYR A 252 0.00 0.18 -8.68
C TYR A 252 -0.45 1.63 -8.60
N ASN A 253 -1.42 1.95 -7.72
CA ASN A 253 -1.88 3.32 -7.52
C ASN A 253 -0.87 4.12 -6.70
N GLU A 254 -0.66 5.39 -7.06
CA GLU A 254 0.30 6.30 -6.40
C GLU A 254 0.05 6.46 -4.90
N THR A 255 -1.21 6.35 -4.45
CA THR A 255 -1.62 6.52 -3.05
C THR A 255 -2.04 5.21 -2.36
N TYR A 256 -1.62 4.05 -2.89
CA TYR A 256 -2.01 2.74 -2.32
C TYR A 256 -1.58 2.59 -0.85
N PHE A 257 -0.43 3.13 -0.46
CA PHE A 257 -0.02 3.18 0.95
C PHE A 257 -1.13 3.77 1.83
N GLU A 258 -1.66 4.93 1.43
CA GLU A 258 -2.73 5.62 2.16
C GLU A 258 -3.98 4.74 2.29
N HIS A 259 -4.38 4.03 1.22
CA HIS A 259 -5.56 3.17 1.21
C HIS A 259 -5.41 2.01 2.19
N ALA A 260 -4.28 1.31 2.14
CA ALA A 260 -3.98 0.20 3.04
C ALA A 260 -3.85 0.67 4.50
N TYR A 261 -3.24 1.83 4.71
CA TYR A 261 -3.06 2.41 6.04
C TYR A 261 -4.41 2.81 6.67
N LEU A 262 -5.28 3.49 5.90
CA LEU A 262 -6.63 3.86 6.36
C LEU A 262 -7.51 2.64 6.63
N ALA A 263 -7.49 1.64 5.74
CA ALA A 263 -8.26 0.41 5.95
C ALA A 263 -7.86 -0.28 7.25
N ARG A 264 -6.55 -0.35 7.53
CA ARG A 264 -6.03 -0.92 8.79
C ARG A 264 -6.41 -0.06 10.00
N TYR A 265 -6.23 1.26 9.91
CA TYR A 265 -6.50 2.20 11.01
C TYR A 265 -7.99 2.25 11.38
N LEU A 266 -8.88 2.28 10.38
CA LEU A 266 -10.32 2.33 10.56
C LEU A 266 -10.96 0.95 10.75
N GLY A 267 -10.18 -0.10 10.56
CA GLY A 267 -10.70 -1.43 10.72
C GLY A 267 -11.57 -1.91 9.55
N LEU A 268 -11.31 -1.47 8.31
CA LEU A 268 -12.07 -1.79 7.12
C LEU A 268 -11.46 -2.92 6.31
N ASN A 269 -12.29 -3.60 5.49
CA ASN A 269 -11.77 -4.45 4.43
C ASN A 269 -11.27 -3.57 3.28
N LEU A 270 -10.00 -3.72 2.91
CA LEU A 270 -9.45 -3.14 1.69
C LEU A 270 -9.83 -4.06 0.52
N VAL A 271 -10.53 -3.51 -0.45
CA VAL A 271 -11.06 -4.29 -1.58
C VAL A 271 -10.72 -3.64 -2.92
N GLU A 272 -10.51 -4.45 -3.94
CA GLU A 272 -10.44 -4.05 -5.34
C GLU A 272 -11.77 -4.37 -6.04
N GLY A 273 -11.99 -3.83 -7.24
CA GLY A 273 -13.21 -4.12 -8.00
C GLY A 273 -13.42 -5.62 -8.24
N SER A 274 -12.35 -6.37 -8.44
CA SER A 274 -12.36 -7.83 -8.59
C SER A 274 -12.86 -8.61 -7.36
N ASP A 275 -12.72 -8.04 -6.15
CA ASP A 275 -13.23 -8.62 -4.91
C ASP A 275 -14.76 -8.49 -4.77
N LEU A 276 -15.38 -7.68 -5.61
CA LEU A 276 -16.76 -7.28 -5.49
C LEU A 276 -17.64 -7.85 -6.65
N THR A 277 -18.92 -7.95 -6.41
CA THR A 277 -19.92 -8.29 -7.44
C THR A 277 -21.27 -7.70 -7.08
N VAL A 278 -22.06 -7.35 -8.09
CA VAL A 278 -23.44 -6.89 -7.90
C VAL A 278 -24.40 -8.04 -8.25
N ARG A 279 -25.34 -8.31 -7.38
CA ARG A 279 -26.45 -9.27 -7.57
C ARG A 279 -27.74 -8.62 -7.05
N ASP A 280 -28.80 -8.69 -7.80
CA ASP A 280 -30.10 -8.14 -7.42
C ASP A 280 -30.01 -6.70 -6.90
N GLN A 281 -29.24 -5.85 -7.59
CA GLN A 281 -29.00 -4.45 -7.25
C GLN A 281 -28.35 -4.25 -5.86
N ARG A 282 -27.65 -5.25 -5.34
CA ARG A 282 -26.90 -5.18 -4.09
C ARG A 282 -25.43 -5.53 -4.34
N LEU A 283 -24.55 -4.86 -3.61
CA LEU A 283 -23.11 -5.12 -3.66
C LEU A 283 -22.73 -6.23 -2.69
N PHE A 284 -21.94 -7.16 -3.17
CA PHE A 284 -21.38 -8.26 -2.37
C PHE A 284 -19.87 -8.34 -2.45
N LEU A 285 -19.26 -8.70 -1.34
CA LEU A 285 -17.86 -9.06 -1.21
C LEU A 285 -17.70 -10.55 -1.46
N LYS A 286 -16.79 -10.94 -2.33
CA LYS A 286 -16.41 -12.34 -2.58
C LYS A 286 -15.47 -12.80 -1.46
N THR A 287 -15.90 -13.77 -0.67
CA THR A 287 -15.15 -14.31 0.47
C THR A 287 -15.00 -15.80 0.37
N LEU A 288 -14.13 -16.39 1.21
CA LEU A 288 -13.98 -17.84 1.33
C LEU A 288 -15.27 -18.54 1.77
N GLN A 289 -16.20 -17.80 2.40
CA GLN A 289 -17.49 -18.31 2.88
C GLN A 289 -18.65 -18.03 1.92
N GLY A 290 -18.36 -17.44 0.77
CA GLY A 290 -19.34 -17.05 -0.23
C GLY A 290 -19.49 -15.54 -0.37
N LEU A 291 -20.67 -15.09 -0.81
CA LEU A 291 -20.96 -13.68 -1.04
C LEU A 291 -21.50 -13.02 0.23
N GLU A 292 -20.85 -11.97 0.66
CA GLU A 292 -21.22 -11.20 1.85
C GLU A 292 -21.68 -9.78 1.45
N PRO A 293 -22.82 -9.28 1.91
CA PRO A 293 -23.33 -7.98 1.49
C PRO A 293 -22.39 -6.84 1.96
N VAL A 294 -22.27 -5.80 1.14
CA VAL A 294 -21.56 -4.54 1.44
C VAL A 294 -22.56 -3.40 1.36
N ASP A 295 -22.72 -2.67 2.45
CA ASP A 295 -23.71 -1.59 2.58
C ASP A 295 -23.12 -0.20 2.33
N VAL A 296 -21.82 -0.04 2.63
CA VAL A 296 -21.08 1.21 2.46
C VAL A 296 -19.76 0.94 1.76
N LEU A 297 -19.47 1.71 0.73
CA LEU A 297 -18.21 1.64 0.01
C LEU A 297 -17.53 3.01 0.02
N ILE A 298 -16.40 3.12 0.72
CA ILE A 298 -15.53 4.30 0.66
C ILE A 298 -14.66 4.15 -0.57
N LYS A 299 -14.91 4.93 -1.61
CA LYS A 299 -14.16 4.85 -2.86
C LYS A 299 -12.88 5.68 -2.82
N ARG A 300 -11.81 5.08 -3.33
CA ARG A 300 -10.54 5.77 -3.62
C ARG A 300 -10.22 5.71 -5.11
N LEU A 301 -11.27 5.73 -5.90
CA LEU A 301 -11.29 5.60 -7.33
C LEU A 301 -12.11 6.75 -7.93
N ASP A 302 -11.65 7.36 -9.02
CA ASP A 302 -12.38 8.39 -9.73
C ASP A 302 -13.66 7.80 -10.34
N ASP A 303 -14.70 8.62 -10.39
CA ASP A 303 -16.06 8.20 -10.74
C ASP A 303 -16.14 7.47 -12.08
N GLN A 304 -15.41 7.92 -13.08
CA GLN A 304 -15.42 7.31 -14.42
C GLN A 304 -15.04 5.82 -14.45
N TRP A 305 -14.29 5.35 -13.45
CA TRP A 305 -13.80 3.98 -13.37
C TRP A 305 -14.69 3.03 -12.56
N LEU A 306 -15.78 3.55 -11.94
CA LEU A 306 -16.58 2.81 -10.97
C LEU A 306 -17.40 1.67 -11.57
N ASP A 307 -17.93 1.83 -12.78
CA ASP A 307 -18.82 0.86 -13.41
C ASP A 307 -18.57 0.76 -14.91
N PRO A 308 -18.00 -0.36 -15.40
CA PRO A 308 -17.75 -0.55 -16.83
C PRO A 308 -19.02 -0.64 -17.70
N LEU A 309 -20.19 -0.92 -17.12
CA LEU A 309 -21.44 -1.03 -17.89
C LEU A 309 -22.08 0.33 -18.18
N GLU A 310 -21.89 1.32 -17.29
CA GLU A 310 -22.58 2.61 -17.43
C GLU A 310 -21.62 3.79 -17.60
N LEU A 311 -20.33 3.64 -17.28
CA LEU A 311 -19.37 4.73 -17.32
C LEU A 311 -18.26 4.45 -18.33
N ARG A 312 -17.12 3.95 -17.91
CA ARG A 312 -15.98 3.71 -18.79
C ARG A 312 -15.85 2.21 -19.08
N ALA A 313 -16.16 1.80 -20.30
CA ALA A 313 -16.29 0.39 -20.69
C ALA A 313 -14.99 -0.45 -20.58
N ASP A 314 -13.82 0.19 -20.65
CA ASP A 314 -12.51 -0.46 -20.50
C ASP A 314 -12.01 -0.51 -19.03
N SER A 315 -12.86 -0.13 -18.06
CA SER A 315 -12.49 -0.16 -16.66
C SER A 315 -12.40 -1.59 -16.11
N ALA A 316 -11.20 -2.00 -15.73
CA ALA A 316 -10.96 -3.20 -14.93
C ALA A 316 -10.94 -2.92 -13.41
N LEU A 317 -11.07 -1.65 -13.00
CA LEU A 317 -10.93 -1.21 -11.60
C LEU A 317 -12.27 -1.14 -10.87
N GLY A 318 -13.36 -1.02 -11.61
CA GLY A 318 -14.71 -0.88 -11.08
C GLY A 318 -15.45 -2.18 -10.94
N VAL A 319 -16.76 -2.07 -10.64
CA VAL A 319 -17.66 -3.21 -10.45
C VAL A 319 -18.83 -3.11 -11.40
N PRO A 320 -19.06 -4.09 -12.30
CA PRO A 320 -20.19 -4.08 -13.20
C PRO A 320 -21.52 -4.02 -12.43
N GLY A 321 -22.38 -3.04 -12.77
CA GLY A 321 -23.67 -2.83 -12.13
C GLY A 321 -23.63 -2.06 -10.80
N LEU A 322 -22.50 -1.49 -10.43
CA LEU A 322 -22.38 -0.72 -9.20
C LEU A 322 -23.34 0.47 -9.15
N MET A 323 -23.48 1.17 -10.27
CA MET A 323 -24.38 2.32 -10.38
C MET A 323 -25.85 1.94 -10.18
N GLN A 324 -26.26 0.72 -10.52
CA GLN A 324 -27.61 0.23 -10.25
C GLN A 324 -27.85 0.07 -8.74
N ALA A 325 -26.86 -0.47 -8.00
CA ALA A 325 -26.96 -0.62 -6.54
C ALA A 325 -27.06 0.74 -5.83
N VAL A 326 -26.31 1.74 -6.32
CA VAL A 326 -26.36 3.12 -5.79
C VAL A 326 -27.74 3.74 -6.04
N ARG A 327 -28.28 3.67 -7.26
CA ARG A 327 -29.60 4.23 -7.60
C ARG A 327 -30.74 3.53 -6.86
N ALA A 328 -30.61 2.23 -6.61
CA ALA A 328 -31.60 1.47 -5.84
C ALA A 328 -31.58 1.83 -4.34
N GLY A 329 -30.61 2.63 -3.87
CA GLY A 329 -30.45 2.97 -2.45
C GLY A 329 -29.97 1.82 -1.58
N HIS A 330 -29.48 0.72 -2.19
CA HIS A 330 -28.96 -0.45 -1.49
C HIS A 330 -27.48 -0.32 -1.10
N LEU A 331 -26.79 0.68 -1.65
CA LEU A 331 -25.39 0.96 -1.40
C LEU A 331 -25.18 2.46 -1.13
N LEU A 332 -24.56 2.79 -0.01
CA LEU A 332 -24.03 4.10 0.24
C LEU A 332 -22.60 4.18 -0.31
N LEU A 333 -22.35 5.06 -1.28
CA LEU A 333 -21.04 5.32 -1.84
C LEU A 333 -20.48 6.64 -1.29
N ALA A 334 -19.36 6.61 -0.65
CA ALA A 334 -18.70 7.79 -0.06
C ALA A 334 -17.44 8.18 -0.89
N ASN A 335 -17.45 9.32 -1.63
CA ASN A 335 -18.58 10.24 -1.85
C ASN A 335 -19.55 9.71 -2.91
N ALA A 336 -20.75 10.30 -2.96
CA ALA A 336 -21.69 10.01 -4.03
C ALA A 336 -21.05 10.32 -5.40
N PRO A 337 -21.34 9.49 -6.43
CA PRO A 337 -20.77 9.71 -7.77
C PRO A 337 -21.26 11.01 -8.42
N GLY A 338 -20.48 11.53 -9.35
CA GLY A 338 -20.83 12.72 -10.10
C GLY A 338 -20.33 14.03 -9.51
N SER A 339 -19.43 14.02 -8.55
CA SER A 339 -18.88 15.21 -7.89
C SER A 339 -17.75 15.91 -8.67
N ALA A 340 -17.28 15.33 -9.77
CA ALA A 340 -16.20 15.87 -10.60
C ALA A 340 -16.43 17.33 -11.08
N PRO A 341 -17.64 17.76 -11.47
CA PRO A 341 -17.88 19.15 -11.87
C PRO A 341 -17.53 20.15 -10.77
N LEU A 342 -17.64 19.77 -9.49
CA LEU A 342 -17.23 20.63 -8.39
C LEU A 342 -15.73 20.90 -8.40
N GLU A 343 -14.89 19.96 -8.84
CA GLU A 343 -13.43 20.10 -8.87
C GLU A 343 -12.91 20.96 -10.04
N SER A 344 -13.80 21.38 -10.94
CA SER A 344 -13.43 22.34 -12.00
C SER A 344 -12.80 23.58 -11.41
N SER A 345 -11.67 24.00 -11.96
CA SER A 345 -10.99 25.24 -11.54
C SER A 345 -11.89 26.47 -11.70
N ALA A 346 -12.81 26.45 -12.66
CA ALA A 346 -13.77 27.54 -12.92
C ALA A 346 -14.83 27.69 -11.81
N MET A 347 -15.18 26.62 -11.15
CA MET A 347 -16.23 26.59 -10.10
C MET A 347 -16.03 27.69 -9.05
N LEU A 348 -14.78 27.95 -8.65
CA LEU A 348 -14.44 28.95 -7.64
C LEU A 348 -14.95 30.36 -7.96
N GLY A 349 -15.04 30.73 -9.25
CA GLY A 349 -15.53 32.02 -9.69
C GLY A 349 -17.03 32.23 -9.45
N PHE A 350 -17.80 31.15 -9.45
CA PHE A 350 -19.26 31.19 -9.32
C PHE A 350 -19.72 31.02 -7.87
N LEU A 351 -18.90 30.44 -6.99
CA LEU A 351 -19.27 30.14 -5.60
C LEU A 351 -19.77 31.36 -4.78
N PRO A 352 -19.23 32.59 -4.93
CA PRO A 352 -19.72 33.74 -4.16
C PRO A 352 -21.20 34.09 -4.43
N ALA A 353 -21.63 33.98 -5.69
CA ALA A 353 -23.04 34.23 -6.07
C ALA A 353 -23.93 33.06 -5.63
N ILE A 354 -23.47 31.84 -5.82
CA ILE A 354 -24.18 30.62 -5.42
C ILE A 354 -24.37 30.53 -3.90
N SER A 355 -23.37 30.95 -3.10
CA SER A 355 -23.45 30.96 -1.64
C SER A 355 -24.56 31.88 -1.16
N ARG A 356 -24.65 33.09 -1.71
CA ARG A 356 -25.74 34.03 -1.40
C ARG A 356 -27.10 33.47 -1.79
N HIS A 357 -27.17 32.74 -2.92
CA HIS A 357 -28.42 32.16 -3.39
C HIS A 357 -28.89 30.95 -2.58
N LEU A 358 -28.01 29.97 -2.34
CA LEU A 358 -28.36 28.71 -1.69
C LEU A 358 -28.29 28.79 -0.16
N LEU A 359 -27.33 29.53 0.41
CA LEU A 359 -27.13 29.62 1.87
C LEU A 359 -27.59 30.95 2.47
N GLY A 360 -27.85 31.98 1.68
CA GLY A 360 -28.23 33.31 2.16
C GLY A 360 -27.06 34.12 2.74
N GLU A 361 -25.82 33.65 2.64
CA GLU A 361 -24.65 34.25 3.31
C GLU A 361 -23.46 34.40 2.36
N PRO A 362 -22.56 35.39 2.56
CA PRO A 362 -21.32 35.50 1.82
C PRO A 362 -20.34 34.40 2.26
N LEU A 363 -19.33 34.11 1.41
CA LEU A 363 -18.29 33.17 1.75
C LEU A 363 -17.41 33.68 2.91
N ALA A 364 -17.26 32.87 3.95
CA ALA A 364 -16.43 33.18 5.12
C ALA A 364 -14.93 33.10 4.79
N LEU A 365 -14.52 32.10 4.01
CA LEU A 365 -13.16 32.02 3.42
C LEU A 365 -13.22 32.52 1.98
N PRO A 366 -12.38 33.51 1.58
CA PRO A 366 -12.36 34.00 0.21
C PRO A 366 -11.77 32.96 -0.75
N SER A 367 -12.22 32.95 -2.01
CA SER A 367 -11.58 32.33 -3.14
C SER A 367 -10.68 33.33 -3.84
N LEU A 368 -9.63 32.84 -4.49
CA LEU A 368 -8.87 33.65 -5.43
C LEU A 368 -9.78 34.11 -6.58
N ALA A 369 -9.58 35.31 -7.07
CA ALA A 369 -10.30 35.81 -8.25
C ALA A 369 -10.08 34.85 -9.41
N THR A 370 -11.16 34.37 -10.00
CA THR A 370 -11.15 33.29 -10.99
C THR A 370 -12.06 33.64 -12.15
N TRP A 371 -11.56 33.50 -13.38
CA TRP A 371 -12.26 33.75 -14.64
C TRP A 371 -12.32 32.46 -15.46
N TRP A 372 -13.52 32.02 -15.76
CA TRP A 372 -13.68 30.96 -16.76
C TRP A 372 -13.67 31.57 -18.16
N CYS A 373 -12.71 31.16 -19.00
CA CYS A 373 -12.54 31.74 -20.32
C CYS A 373 -13.65 31.34 -21.32
N GLY A 374 -14.49 30.34 -20.98
CA GLY A 374 -15.66 29.94 -21.76
C GLY A 374 -16.78 31.01 -21.82
N GLU A 375 -16.74 32.04 -20.96
CA GLU A 375 -17.60 33.21 -21.08
C GLU A 375 -16.88 34.37 -21.75
N ALA A 376 -17.45 34.93 -22.79
CA ALA A 376 -16.81 35.98 -23.59
C ALA A 376 -16.36 37.20 -22.76
N ALA A 377 -17.19 37.64 -21.80
CA ALA A 377 -16.84 38.75 -20.90
C ALA A 377 -15.69 38.39 -19.97
N SER A 378 -15.69 37.19 -19.43
CA SER A 378 -14.61 36.68 -18.58
C SER A 378 -13.30 36.50 -19.36
N LEU A 379 -13.36 36.03 -20.61
CA LEU A 379 -12.20 35.94 -21.49
C LEU A 379 -11.54 37.29 -21.74
N GLN A 380 -12.36 38.33 -22.09
CA GLN A 380 -11.86 39.69 -22.29
C GLN A 380 -11.19 40.26 -21.04
N GLY A 381 -11.75 40.01 -19.88
CA GLY A 381 -11.18 40.41 -18.59
C GLY A 381 -9.95 39.60 -18.16
N ALA A 382 -9.86 38.32 -18.54
CA ALA A 382 -8.77 37.43 -18.20
C ALA A 382 -7.48 37.68 -19.00
N LEU A 383 -7.58 37.93 -20.30
CA LEU A 383 -6.40 38.05 -21.17
C LEU A 383 -5.36 39.07 -20.70
N PRO A 384 -5.73 40.32 -20.28
CA PRO A 384 -4.77 41.26 -19.73
C PRO A 384 -4.08 40.81 -18.44
N MET A 385 -4.73 39.94 -17.69
CA MET A 385 -4.26 39.45 -16.38
C MET A 385 -3.32 38.23 -16.48
N LEU A 386 -3.08 37.69 -17.67
CA LEU A 386 -2.25 36.47 -17.83
C LEU A 386 -0.87 36.59 -17.21
N LYS A 387 -0.23 37.75 -17.26
CA LYS A 387 1.09 38.00 -16.64
C LYS A 387 1.09 37.92 -15.12
N HIS A 388 -0.09 38.05 -14.49
CA HIS A 388 -0.28 38.08 -13.04
C HIS A 388 -1.19 36.94 -12.54
N GLY A 389 -1.43 35.93 -13.41
CA GLY A 389 -2.35 34.85 -13.12
C GLY A 389 -1.75 33.49 -13.27
N VAL A 390 -2.52 32.49 -12.90
CA VAL A 390 -2.25 31.07 -13.10
C VAL A 390 -3.32 30.50 -14.01
N VAL A 391 -2.92 29.97 -15.16
CA VAL A 391 -3.84 29.30 -16.09
C VAL A 391 -3.92 27.82 -15.70
N LYS A 392 -5.13 27.33 -15.51
CA LYS A 392 -5.45 25.95 -15.18
C LYS A 392 -6.39 25.37 -16.23
N SER A 393 -6.37 24.04 -16.39
CA SER A 393 -7.42 23.37 -17.14
C SER A 393 -8.75 23.53 -16.42
N THR A 394 -9.82 23.86 -17.16
CA THR A 394 -11.20 23.91 -16.62
C THR A 394 -11.66 22.53 -16.21
N TYR A 395 -11.32 21.54 -17.03
CA TYR A 395 -11.63 20.13 -16.80
C TYR A 395 -10.34 19.39 -16.45
N PRO A 396 -10.06 19.13 -15.16
CA PRO A 396 -8.83 18.45 -14.75
C PRO A 396 -8.67 17.11 -15.47
N ARG A 397 -7.51 16.90 -16.08
CA ARG A 397 -7.11 15.63 -16.72
C ARG A 397 -5.76 15.21 -16.15
N PRO A 398 -5.45 13.90 -16.07
CA PRO A 398 -4.11 13.45 -15.76
C PRO A 398 -3.06 14.15 -16.64
N GLY A 399 -2.02 14.72 -16.04
CA GLY A 399 -0.98 15.46 -16.76
C GLY A 399 -1.31 16.91 -17.11
N SER A 400 -2.53 17.42 -16.84
CA SER A 400 -2.82 18.83 -17.03
C SER A 400 -2.16 19.67 -15.92
N GLU A 401 -1.20 20.52 -16.33
CA GLU A 401 -0.42 21.33 -15.39
C GLU A 401 -0.91 22.77 -15.37
N ALA A 402 -0.84 23.38 -14.17
CA ALA A 402 -1.04 24.81 -14.03
C ALA A 402 0.15 25.59 -14.59
N VAL A 403 -0.12 26.61 -15.38
CA VAL A 403 0.90 27.50 -15.97
C VAL A 403 0.92 28.81 -15.20
N ILE A 404 2.05 29.13 -14.58
CA ILE A 404 2.24 30.36 -13.81
C ILE A 404 2.66 31.48 -14.75
N GLY A 405 1.79 32.47 -14.98
CA GLY A 405 2.02 33.61 -15.86
C GLY A 405 3.30 34.39 -15.54
N PRO A 406 3.58 34.78 -14.29
CA PRO A 406 4.80 35.46 -13.88
C PRO A 406 6.12 34.75 -14.27
N SER A 407 6.09 33.44 -14.51
CA SER A 407 7.29 32.68 -14.92
C SER A 407 7.50 32.59 -16.42
N LEU A 408 6.57 33.13 -17.23
CA LEU A 408 6.63 33.02 -18.68
C LEU A 408 7.38 34.20 -19.33
N THR A 409 8.05 33.89 -20.43
CA THR A 409 8.59 34.90 -21.33
C THR A 409 7.45 35.59 -22.12
N PRO A 410 7.66 36.75 -22.70
CA PRO A 410 6.68 37.40 -23.57
C PRO A 410 6.13 36.48 -24.67
N SER A 411 7.02 35.76 -25.36
CA SER A 411 6.62 34.77 -26.37
C SER A 411 5.79 33.61 -25.78
N GLY A 412 6.09 33.16 -24.55
CA GLY A 412 5.29 32.20 -23.84
C GLY A 412 3.88 32.67 -23.52
N ILE A 413 3.73 33.97 -23.16
CA ILE A 413 2.44 34.61 -22.96
C ILE A 413 1.63 34.66 -24.26
N ASP A 414 2.26 35.02 -25.38
CA ASP A 414 1.60 35.06 -26.68
C ASP A 414 1.12 33.66 -27.13
N GLN A 415 1.95 32.65 -26.96
CA GLN A 415 1.57 31.26 -27.24
C GLN A 415 0.42 30.79 -26.36
N LEU A 416 0.45 31.11 -25.06
CA LEU A 416 -0.61 30.77 -24.11
C LEU A 416 -1.91 31.50 -24.48
N THR A 417 -1.85 32.80 -24.82
CA THR A 417 -2.97 33.59 -25.32
C THR A 417 -3.60 32.92 -26.53
N GLY A 418 -2.78 32.53 -27.52
CA GLY A 418 -3.27 31.86 -28.74
C GLY A 418 -3.96 30.52 -28.44
N ARG A 419 -3.51 29.79 -27.44
CA ARG A 419 -4.17 28.53 -27.00
C ARG A 419 -5.53 28.82 -26.35
N ILE A 420 -5.58 29.77 -25.43
CA ILE A 420 -6.82 30.13 -24.72
C ILE A 420 -7.89 30.64 -25.71
N VAL A 421 -7.52 31.48 -26.66
CA VAL A 421 -8.46 31.98 -27.64
C VAL A 421 -9.03 30.89 -28.56
N ARG A 422 -8.23 29.87 -28.89
CA ARG A 422 -8.71 28.74 -29.72
C ARG A 422 -9.63 27.78 -28.97
N GLN A 423 -9.43 27.59 -27.66
CA GLN A 423 -10.19 26.64 -26.82
C GLN A 423 -10.52 27.30 -25.48
N PRO A 424 -11.35 28.35 -25.46
CA PRO A 424 -11.59 29.14 -24.25
C PRO A 424 -12.25 28.31 -23.16
N ASP A 425 -13.14 27.38 -23.47
CA ASP A 425 -13.86 26.55 -22.49
C ASP A 425 -12.93 25.65 -21.66
N GLU A 426 -11.80 25.28 -22.24
CA GLU A 426 -10.81 24.39 -21.62
C GLU A 426 -9.91 25.13 -20.60
N HIS A 427 -9.99 26.45 -20.52
CA HIS A 427 -9.06 27.25 -19.75
C HIS A 427 -9.76 28.10 -18.67
N THR A 428 -9.15 28.12 -17.51
CA THR A 428 -9.54 29.01 -16.38
C THR A 428 -8.32 29.81 -15.96
N LEU A 429 -8.46 31.13 -15.86
CA LEU A 429 -7.46 31.97 -15.22
C LEU A 429 -7.81 32.18 -13.76
N GLN A 430 -6.82 32.07 -12.87
CA GLN A 430 -6.92 32.39 -11.46
C GLN A 430 -5.85 33.41 -11.08
N ALA A 431 -6.15 34.35 -10.22
CA ALA A 431 -5.15 35.29 -9.72
C ALA A 431 -3.98 34.54 -9.05
N TYR A 432 -2.76 34.97 -9.34
CA TYR A 432 -1.58 34.41 -8.68
C TYR A 432 -1.52 34.84 -7.24
N LEU A 433 -1.32 33.86 -6.33
CA LEU A 433 -1.07 34.11 -4.92
C LEU A 433 0.32 33.59 -4.55
N PRO A 434 1.25 34.44 -4.12
CA PRO A 434 2.52 33.99 -3.55
C PRO A 434 2.24 33.15 -2.31
N LEU A 435 2.70 31.89 -2.32
CA LEU A 435 2.49 30.97 -1.19
C LEU A 435 3.29 31.40 0.03
N SER A 436 2.72 31.22 1.21
CA SER A 436 3.45 31.43 2.48
C SER A 436 4.68 30.54 2.56
N GLN A 437 5.66 30.96 3.36
CA GLN A 437 6.92 30.27 3.55
C GLN A 437 6.94 29.59 4.91
N ASN A 438 6.85 28.26 4.90
CA ASN A 438 6.99 27.45 6.12
C ASN A 438 8.47 27.23 6.45
N PRO A 439 8.90 27.35 7.70
CA PRO A 439 10.26 27.02 8.10
C PRO A 439 10.52 25.52 7.95
N THR A 440 11.68 25.16 7.44
CA THR A 440 12.14 23.77 7.30
C THR A 440 13.60 23.65 7.77
N TRP A 441 13.95 22.54 8.43
CA TRP A 441 15.31 22.30 8.87
C TRP A 441 16.22 21.83 7.73
N ARG A 442 17.39 22.42 7.58
CA ARG A 442 18.32 22.13 6.47
C ARG A 442 19.78 22.23 6.91
N GLY A 443 20.34 21.13 7.44
CA GLY A 443 21.78 20.98 7.64
C GLY A 443 22.46 22.04 8.50
N GLY A 444 21.70 22.70 9.39
CA GLY A 444 22.19 23.78 10.26
C GLY A 444 21.43 25.09 10.14
N ASP A 445 20.62 25.28 9.09
CA ASP A 445 19.82 26.50 8.87
C ASP A 445 18.31 26.19 8.89
N ILE A 446 17.50 27.19 9.22
CA ILE A 446 16.05 27.18 9.06
C ILE A 446 15.71 27.86 7.74
N ALA A 447 15.38 27.06 6.73
CA ALA A 447 15.12 27.54 5.38
C ALA A 447 13.62 27.70 5.10
N PRO A 448 13.16 28.83 4.50
CA PRO A 448 11.77 28.99 4.09
C PRO A 448 11.45 28.15 2.86
N ARG A 449 10.23 27.58 2.81
CA ARG A 449 9.71 26.86 1.64
C ARG A 449 8.25 27.20 1.37
N PRO A 450 7.86 27.40 0.08
CA PRO A 450 6.45 27.65 -0.27
C PRO A 450 5.56 26.50 0.19
N ALA A 451 4.50 26.82 0.92
CA ALA A 451 3.60 25.85 1.56
C ALA A 451 2.15 26.01 1.12
N MET A 452 1.44 24.88 1.05
CA MET A 452 0.00 24.82 0.82
C MET A 452 -0.60 23.80 1.79
N LEU A 453 -1.65 24.18 2.51
CA LEU A 453 -2.34 23.35 3.48
C LEU A 453 -3.58 22.70 2.89
N ARG A 454 -3.68 21.37 2.93
CA ARG A 454 -4.91 20.63 2.61
C ARG A 454 -5.66 20.28 3.89
N VAL A 455 -6.87 20.81 4.03
CA VAL A 455 -7.78 20.58 5.16
C VAL A 455 -8.93 19.69 4.72
N PHE A 456 -9.44 18.85 5.62
CA PHE A 456 -10.51 17.89 5.33
C PHE A 456 -11.75 18.16 6.18
N ALA A 457 -12.91 18.16 5.51
CA ALA A 457 -14.22 18.08 6.15
C ALA A 457 -14.76 16.65 6.01
N LEU A 458 -15.22 16.08 7.11
CA LEU A 458 -15.71 14.70 7.21
C LEU A 458 -17.16 14.71 7.68
N ALA A 459 -18.05 14.00 6.99
CA ALA A 459 -19.45 13.89 7.39
C ALA A 459 -19.58 13.10 8.70
N ASP A 460 -20.28 13.64 9.67
CA ASP A 460 -20.56 13.00 10.95
C ASP A 460 -22.05 12.69 11.16
N GLY A 461 -22.87 12.94 10.14
CA GLY A 461 -24.31 12.66 10.12
C GLY A 461 -24.99 13.22 8.87
N PRO A 462 -26.33 13.18 8.79
CA PRO A 462 -27.08 13.75 7.69
C PRO A 462 -26.83 15.27 7.58
N GLN A 463 -26.32 15.73 6.45
CA GLN A 463 -26.00 17.14 6.19
C GLN A 463 -25.17 17.83 7.29
N SER A 464 -24.37 17.05 8.01
CA SER A 464 -23.51 17.51 9.11
C SER A 464 -22.07 17.09 8.87
N TRP A 465 -21.15 18.02 9.10
CA TRP A 465 -19.72 17.80 8.89
C TRP A 465 -18.89 18.36 10.04
N ARG A 466 -17.74 17.74 10.21
CA ARG A 466 -16.67 18.15 11.12
C ARG A 466 -15.39 18.40 10.32
N VAL A 467 -14.67 19.45 10.63
CA VAL A 467 -13.33 19.68 10.09
C VAL A 467 -12.32 18.93 10.94
N LEU A 468 -11.46 18.14 10.29
CA LEU A 468 -10.38 17.41 10.95
C LEU A 468 -9.33 18.43 11.43
N PRO A 469 -8.97 18.47 12.75
CA PRO A 469 -8.10 19.51 13.30
C PRO A 469 -6.63 19.26 12.97
N GLY A 470 -6.27 19.52 11.73
CA GLY A 470 -4.99 19.28 11.11
C GLY A 470 -5.10 19.29 9.60
N GLY A 471 -4.06 18.87 8.92
CA GLY A 471 -4.06 18.83 7.47
C GLY A 471 -2.77 18.24 6.93
N MET A 472 -2.72 18.09 5.62
CA MET A 472 -1.50 17.70 4.91
C MET A 472 -0.87 18.95 4.30
N VAL A 473 0.26 19.38 4.83
CA VAL A 473 1.05 20.46 4.25
C VAL A 473 1.87 19.91 3.10
N ARG A 474 1.80 20.58 1.95
CA ARG A 474 2.62 20.30 0.78
C ARG A 474 3.63 21.42 0.62
N LEU A 475 4.89 21.09 0.53
CA LEU A 475 5.99 22.01 0.37
C LEU A 475 6.55 21.89 -1.05
N ALA A 476 6.75 23.04 -1.71
CA ALA A 476 7.32 23.07 -3.06
C ALA A 476 8.78 22.57 -3.05
N PRO A 477 9.28 21.95 -4.14
CA PRO A 477 10.70 21.70 -4.30
C PRO A 477 11.50 23.02 -4.24
N ARG A 478 12.79 22.91 -3.95
CA ARG A 478 13.67 24.11 -3.90
C ARG A 478 13.62 24.90 -5.20
N GLY A 479 13.46 26.21 -5.10
CA GLY A 479 13.43 27.13 -6.25
C GLY A 479 12.17 27.03 -7.10
N GLN A 480 11.19 26.24 -6.69
CA GLN A 480 9.90 26.13 -7.38
C GLN A 480 8.78 26.80 -6.59
N GLN A 481 7.76 27.27 -7.33
CA GLN A 481 6.61 27.97 -6.75
C GLN A 481 5.38 27.04 -6.55
N ILE A 482 5.40 25.84 -7.14
CA ILE A 482 4.27 24.92 -7.13
C ILE A 482 4.49 23.84 -6.05
N ALA A 483 3.64 23.84 -5.03
CA ALA A 483 3.65 22.81 -3.99
C ALA A 483 2.91 21.54 -4.48
N SER A 484 3.66 20.63 -5.12
CA SER A 484 3.14 19.37 -5.67
C SER A 484 4.03 18.19 -5.29
N MET A 485 3.41 17.13 -4.74
CA MET A 485 4.13 15.89 -4.44
C MET A 485 4.64 15.20 -5.70
N GLN A 486 3.88 15.25 -6.79
CA GLN A 486 4.27 14.66 -8.09
C GLN A 486 5.54 15.30 -8.67
N ARG A 487 5.78 16.58 -8.37
CA ARG A 487 6.96 17.34 -8.83
C ARG A 487 8.17 17.32 -7.90
N GLY A 488 8.21 16.38 -6.96
CA GLY A 488 9.35 16.32 -6.04
C GLY A 488 9.21 17.18 -4.79
N GLY A 489 8.00 17.64 -4.49
CA GLY A 489 7.68 18.26 -3.21
C GLY A 489 7.82 17.31 -2.04
N SER A 490 7.86 17.87 -0.83
CA SER A 490 7.77 17.13 0.42
C SER A 490 6.48 17.49 1.16
N SER A 491 6.20 16.75 2.24
CA SER A 491 5.10 17.06 3.15
C SER A 491 5.64 17.59 4.48
N ALA A 492 4.78 18.28 5.24
CA ALA A 492 4.98 18.55 6.66
C ALA A 492 3.68 18.22 7.42
N ASP A 493 3.77 17.97 8.73
CA ASP A 493 2.60 17.86 9.58
C ASP A 493 1.96 19.24 9.79
N CYS A 494 0.70 19.28 10.16
CA CYS A 494 0.01 20.51 10.53
C CYS A 494 -0.47 20.41 11.98
N TRP A 495 0.09 21.21 12.85
CA TRP A 495 -0.27 21.29 14.27
C TRP A 495 -1.28 22.40 14.51
N VAL A 496 -2.48 22.02 14.85
CA VAL A 496 -3.55 22.95 15.26
C VAL A 496 -3.54 23.04 16.75
N LEU A 497 -3.30 24.23 17.28
CA LEU A 497 -3.27 24.50 18.73
C LEU A 497 -4.68 24.75 19.26
N THR A 498 -4.88 24.56 20.57
CA THR A 498 -6.13 24.88 21.25
C THR A 498 -5.89 25.53 22.62
N HIS A 499 -6.75 26.49 22.98
CA HIS A 499 -6.80 27.03 24.34
C HIS A 499 -7.59 26.14 25.30
N GLY A 500 -8.47 25.27 24.75
CA GLY A 500 -9.27 24.34 25.49
C GLY A 500 -8.57 23.04 25.86
N GLU A 501 -9.33 22.10 26.39
CA GLU A 501 -8.86 20.74 26.63
C GLU A 501 -8.65 20.00 25.30
N VAL A 502 -7.57 19.21 25.24
CA VAL A 502 -7.30 18.35 24.09
C VAL A 502 -8.21 17.12 24.16
N ASP A 503 -9.00 16.89 23.12
CA ASP A 503 -9.83 15.69 23.00
C ASP A 503 -8.97 14.42 22.99
N ARG A 504 -9.17 13.54 23.97
CA ARG A 504 -8.44 12.28 24.16
C ARG A 504 -9.18 11.07 23.60
N THR A 505 -10.18 11.29 22.75
CA THR A 505 -10.94 10.22 22.08
C THR A 505 -9.99 9.22 21.40
N SER A 506 -10.27 7.94 21.60
CA SER A 506 -9.61 6.81 20.94
C SER A 506 -10.59 6.11 20.02
N LEU A 507 -10.08 5.48 18.97
CA LEU A 507 -10.86 4.57 18.12
C LEU A 507 -11.16 3.23 18.83
N LEU A 508 -10.46 2.93 19.93
CA LEU A 508 -10.76 1.75 20.72
C LEU A 508 -12.11 1.92 21.42
N HIS A 509 -12.97 0.92 21.29
CA HIS A 509 -14.27 0.88 21.98
C HIS A 509 -14.07 0.47 23.44
N CYS A 510 -14.57 1.30 24.38
CA CYS A 510 -14.40 1.03 25.82
C CYS A 510 -15.35 -0.01 26.41
N ALA A 511 -16.34 -0.52 25.68
CA ALA A 511 -17.27 -1.54 26.16
C ALA A 511 -17.66 -2.53 25.06
N PRO A 512 -16.95 -3.65 24.89
CA PRO A 512 -17.44 -4.73 24.05
C PRO A 512 -18.56 -5.48 24.80
N SER A 513 -19.76 -5.53 24.23
CA SER A 513 -20.66 -6.62 24.59
C SER A 513 -20.04 -7.92 24.08
N THR A 514 -20.05 -8.99 24.89
CA THR A 514 -19.55 -10.31 24.52
C THR A 514 -20.15 -10.84 23.22
N LEU A 515 -21.35 -10.45 22.88
CA LEU A 515 -22.04 -10.74 21.61
C LEU A 515 -21.42 -9.99 20.41
N SER A 516 -20.93 -8.75 20.58
CA SER A 516 -20.34 -7.99 19.46
C SER A 516 -18.97 -8.55 19.02
N VAL A 517 -18.20 -9.12 19.94
CA VAL A 517 -16.88 -9.72 19.64
C VAL A 517 -17.02 -10.98 18.78
N ALA A 518 -18.04 -11.81 19.02
CA ALA A 518 -18.29 -13.03 18.24
C ALA A 518 -18.78 -12.74 16.81
N LEU A 519 -19.48 -11.61 16.61
CA LEU A 519 -20.04 -11.20 15.31
C LEU A 519 -19.05 -10.40 14.44
N GLN A 520 -17.93 -9.91 15.00
CA GLN A 520 -16.95 -9.10 14.30
C GLN A 520 -15.83 -9.89 13.61
N LYS A 521 -16.02 -11.16 13.30
CA LYS A 521 -15.06 -11.87 12.44
C LYS A 521 -15.04 -11.21 11.06
N ARG A 522 -13.93 -10.57 10.71
CA ARG A 522 -13.73 -10.02 9.38
C ARG A 522 -13.61 -11.17 8.38
N PRO A 523 -14.48 -11.25 7.39
CA PRO A 523 -14.32 -12.21 6.32
C PRO A 523 -13.05 -11.89 5.54
N ILE A 524 -12.38 -12.92 5.08
CA ILE A 524 -11.21 -12.79 4.21
C ILE A 524 -11.71 -12.85 2.77
N THR A 525 -11.28 -11.88 1.94
CA THR A 525 -11.62 -11.90 0.52
C THR A 525 -10.90 -13.05 -0.17
N SER A 526 -11.49 -13.59 -1.22
CA SER A 526 -10.88 -14.65 -2.01
C SER A 526 -9.53 -14.23 -2.57
N ARG A 527 -9.40 -12.98 -3.05
CA ARG A 527 -8.13 -12.41 -3.54
C ARG A 527 -7.06 -12.34 -2.43
N SER A 528 -7.42 -11.86 -1.23
CA SER A 528 -6.46 -11.81 -0.11
C SER A 528 -6.03 -13.22 0.32
N ALA A 529 -6.94 -14.19 0.30
CA ALA A 529 -6.64 -15.58 0.60
C ALA A 529 -5.71 -16.20 -0.44
N GLU A 530 -5.95 -15.93 -1.73
CA GLU A 530 -5.11 -16.35 -2.84
C GLU A 530 -3.69 -15.75 -2.71
N ASN A 531 -3.58 -14.45 -2.48
CA ASN A 531 -2.27 -13.80 -2.31
C ASN A 531 -1.52 -14.33 -1.07
N LEU A 532 -2.22 -14.64 0.03
CA LEU A 532 -1.61 -15.29 1.20
C LEU A 532 -1.17 -16.72 0.88
N PHE A 533 -1.94 -17.47 0.10
CA PHE A 533 -1.54 -18.79 -0.38
C PHE A 533 -0.26 -18.72 -1.22
N TRP A 534 -0.19 -17.80 -2.18
CA TRP A 534 1.00 -17.58 -2.98
C TRP A 534 2.18 -17.03 -2.18
N LEU A 535 1.93 -16.14 -1.20
CA LEU A 535 2.95 -15.69 -0.26
C LEU A 535 3.62 -16.87 0.46
N GLY A 536 2.80 -17.82 0.90
CA GLY A 536 3.30 -19.05 1.52
C GLY A 536 4.12 -19.91 0.55
N ARG A 537 3.63 -20.09 -0.67
CA ARG A 537 4.33 -20.84 -1.73
C ARG A 537 5.68 -20.20 -2.04
N TYR A 538 5.74 -18.91 -2.31
CA TYR A 538 7.00 -18.23 -2.65
C TYR A 538 7.99 -18.17 -1.49
N THR A 539 7.52 -18.09 -0.24
CA THR A 539 8.41 -18.22 0.94
C THR A 539 9.13 -19.56 0.94
N GLU A 540 8.39 -20.66 0.75
CA GLU A 540 8.97 -22.00 0.78
C GLU A 540 9.80 -22.30 -0.49
N ARG A 541 9.38 -21.84 -1.67
CA ARG A 541 10.16 -21.98 -2.90
C ARG A 541 11.51 -21.27 -2.80
N ALA A 542 11.51 -20.03 -2.28
CA ALA A 542 12.74 -19.28 -2.07
C ALA A 542 13.67 -20.01 -1.09
N ASP A 543 13.15 -20.51 0.05
CA ASP A 543 13.94 -21.28 1.03
C ASP A 543 14.51 -22.57 0.41
N ASN A 544 13.69 -23.33 -0.32
CA ASN A 544 14.14 -24.55 -1.00
C ASN A 544 15.19 -24.26 -2.09
N ALA A 545 15.00 -23.20 -2.88
CA ALA A 545 15.94 -22.80 -3.92
C ALA A 545 17.28 -22.34 -3.33
N VAL A 546 17.27 -21.54 -2.28
CA VAL A 546 18.46 -21.11 -1.53
C VAL A 546 19.20 -22.32 -0.96
N ARG A 547 18.50 -23.25 -0.31
CA ARG A 547 19.11 -24.47 0.27
C ARG A 547 19.73 -25.36 -0.79
N LEU A 548 19.02 -25.62 -1.88
CA LEU A 548 19.50 -26.44 -2.98
C LEU A 548 20.73 -25.82 -3.65
N ALA A 549 20.71 -24.50 -3.90
CA ALA A 549 21.86 -23.80 -4.45
C ALA A 549 23.09 -23.87 -3.54
N ARG A 550 22.91 -23.67 -2.21
CA ARG A 550 24.01 -23.78 -1.23
C ARG A 550 24.59 -25.18 -1.16
N VAL A 551 23.75 -26.20 -1.08
CA VAL A 551 24.22 -27.62 -1.07
C VAL A 551 24.97 -27.92 -2.35
N THR A 552 24.43 -27.51 -3.52
CA THR A 552 25.05 -27.73 -4.80
C THR A 552 26.43 -27.08 -4.91
N LEU A 553 26.54 -25.77 -4.56
CA LEU A 553 27.83 -25.05 -4.62
C LEU A 553 28.85 -25.62 -3.66
N ARG A 554 28.46 -26.01 -2.44
CA ARG A 554 29.37 -26.65 -1.47
C ARG A 554 29.88 -27.98 -1.98
N CYS A 555 29.00 -28.82 -2.52
CA CYS A 555 29.43 -30.13 -3.07
C CYS A 555 30.32 -29.98 -4.32
N LEU A 556 30.10 -28.93 -5.13
CA LEU A 556 30.96 -28.67 -6.30
C LEU A 556 32.36 -28.14 -5.93
N GLN A 557 32.57 -27.62 -4.73
CA GLN A 557 33.86 -27.12 -4.24
C GLN A 557 34.57 -28.10 -3.30
N GLY A 558 33.88 -29.10 -2.75
CA GLY A 558 34.38 -30.05 -1.78
C GLY A 558 35.06 -31.27 -2.39
N GLU A 559 35.45 -32.17 -1.52
CA GLU A 559 35.99 -33.48 -1.90
C GLU A 559 34.93 -34.35 -2.59
N GLU A 560 33.65 -34.08 -2.44
CA GLU A 560 32.49 -34.77 -2.99
C GLU A 560 32.36 -34.66 -4.54
N GLN A 561 33.14 -33.83 -5.19
CA GLN A 561 33.19 -33.73 -6.67
C GLN A 561 33.43 -35.08 -7.38
N GLY A 562 33.95 -36.06 -6.64
CA GLY A 562 34.21 -37.39 -7.18
C GLY A 562 32.99 -38.31 -7.23
N SER A 563 31.83 -37.95 -6.63
CA SER A 563 30.64 -38.82 -6.63
C SER A 563 29.76 -38.59 -7.85
N PRO A 564 29.70 -39.51 -8.84
CA PRO A 564 28.84 -39.35 -10.02
C PRO A 564 27.35 -39.32 -9.70
N GLU A 565 26.91 -40.11 -8.73
CA GLU A 565 25.54 -40.25 -8.32
C GLU A 565 25.03 -38.97 -7.63
N LEU A 566 25.84 -38.39 -6.72
CA LEU A 566 25.56 -37.09 -6.09
C LEU A 566 25.46 -36.00 -7.15
N LEU A 567 26.42 -35.89 -8.08
CA LEU A 567 26.41 -34.87 -9.12
C LEU A 567 25.23 -35.04 -10.09
N ALA A 568 24.80 -36.31 -10.36
CA ALA A 568 23.60 -36.58 -11.14
C ALA A 568 22.35 -36.08 -10.44
N TRP A 569 22.22 -36.37 -9.17
CA TRP A 569 21.11 -35.92 -8.31
C TRP A 569 21.04 -34.40 -8.25
N LEU A 570 22.13 -33.73 -7.92
CA LEU A 570 22.20 -32.25 -7.83
C LEU A 570 21.83 -31.62 -9.17
N SER A 571 22.32 -32.17 -10.28
CA SER A 571 22.01 -31.68 -11.63
C SER A 571 20.53 -31.81 -11.94
N ALA A 572 19.93 -32.97 -11.65
CA ALA A 572 18.49 -33.19 -11.86
C ALA A 572 17.64 -32.25 -11.01
N CYS A 573 17.93 -32.14 -9.69
CA CYS A 573 17.23 -31.26 -8.79
C CYS A 573 17.35 -29.77 -9.16
N ALA A 574 18.55 -29.31 -9.55
CA ALA A 574 18.77 -27.92 -9.93
C ALA A 574 18.05 -27.57 -11.23
N LYS A 575 18.03 -28.45 -12.23
CA LYS A 575 17.26 -28.25 -13.48
C LYS A 575 15.77 -28.25 -13.25
N TYR A 576 15.25 -29.20 -12.45
CA TYR A 576 13.82 -29.25 -12.10
C TYR A 576 13.33 -27.97 -11.40
N ASN A 577 14.16 -27.43 -10.52
CA ASN A 577 13.82 -26.19 -9.78
C ASN A 577 14.19 -24.91 -10.55
N GLY A 578 14.65 -25.00 -11.80
CA GLY A 578 14.97 -23.85 -12.63
C GLY A 578 16.21 -23.05 -12.17
N LEU A 579 17.06 -23.64 -11.32
CA LEU A 579 18.34 -23.04 -10.90
C LEU A 579 19.42 -23.14 -11.98
N VAL A 580 19.27 -24.09 -12.89
CA VAL A 580 20.13 -24.27 -14.06
C VAL A 580 19.23 -24.59 -15.26
N LEU A 581 19.54 -24.03 -16.42
CA LEU A 581 18.79 -24.28 -17.66
C LEU A 581 18.93 -25.73 -18.14
N ALA A 582 17.90 -26.24 -18.82
CA ALA A 582 17.84 -27.63 -19.23
C ALA A 582 18.95 -28.05 -20.23
N ASP A 583 19.42 -27.11 -21.05
CA ASP A 583 20.44 -27.27 -22.07
C ASP A 583 21.88 -27.24 -21.53
N VAL A 584 22.09 -26.84 -20.30
CA VAL A 584 23.40 -26.83 -19.64
C VAL A 584 23.86 -28.27 -19.38
N PRO A 585 25.13 -28.63 -19.67
CA PRO A 585 25.68 -29.95 -19.34
C PRO A 585 25.53 -30.23 -17.84
N ASN A 586 25.31 -31.53 -17.50
CA ASN A 586 25.23 -31.94 -16.09
C ASN A 586 26.58 -31.72 -15.37
N ALA A 587 26.53 -31.55 -14.04
CA ALA A 587 27.71 -31.35 -13.23
C ALA A 587 28.75 -32.49 -13.35
N GLN A 588 28.32 -33.73 -13.65
CA GLN A 588 29.19 -34.84 -13.94
C GLN A 588 30.07 -34.63 -15.21
N GLN A 589 29.48 -33.94 -16.22
CA GLN A 589 30.14 -33.74 -17.53
C GLN A 589 31.02 -32.48 -17.52
N ALA A 590 30.52 -31.40 -16.91
CA ALA A 590 31.22 -30.12 -16.92
C ALA A 590 30.92 -29.36 -15.61
N PRO A 591 31.56 -29.72 -14.47
CA PRO A 591 31.25 -29.11 -13.15
C PRO A 591 31.34 -27.59 -13.13
N ARG A 592 32.40 -27.02 -13.73
CA ARG A 592 32.60 -25.57 -13.75
C ARG A 592 31.60 -24.81 -14.64
N VAL A 593 31.15 -25.42 -15.73
CA VAL A 593 30.11 -24.83 -16.59
C VAL A 593 28.77 -24.82 -15.85
N PHE A 594 28.49 -25.92 -15.16
CA PHE A 594 27.29 -26.06 -14.35
C PHE A 594 27.27 -25.04 -13.19
N GLU A 595 28.38 -24.92 -12.46
CA GLU A 595 28.56 -23.97 -11.35
C GLU A 595 28.35 -22.52 -11.81
N ARG A 596 29.00 -22.10 -12.91
CA ARG A 596 28.85 -20.76 -13.49
C ARG A 596 27.41 -20.48 -13.93
N SER A 597 26.76 -21.48 -14.55
CA SER A 597 25.38 -21.36 -14.96
C SER A 597 24.45 -21.22 -13.76
N LEU A 598 24.66 -21.98 -12.68
CA LEU A 598 23.88 -21.86 -11.45
C LEU A 598 24.04 -20.49 -10.85
N ILE A 599 25.26 -19.97 -10.68
CA ILE A 599 25.50 -18.64 -10.11
C ILE A 599 24.85 -17.54 -10.96
N ALA A 600 25.00 -17.60 -12.29
CA ALA A 600 24.40 -16.62 -13.19
C ALA A 600 22.87 -16.61 -13.14
N GLN A 601 22.25 -17.79 -12.93
CA GLN A 601 20.78 -17.92 -12.85
C GLN A 601 20.20 -17.53 -11.49
N LEU A 602 20.98 -17.38 -10.41
CA LEU A 602 20.45 -17.05 -9.09
C LEU A 602 19.61 -15.78 -9.07
N GLY A 603 20.01 -14.76 -9.85
CA GLY A 603 19.31 -13.47 -9.96
C GLY A 603 18.42 -13.30 -11.19
N ALA A 604 18.32 -14.29 -12.09
CA ALA A 604 17.68 -14.16 -13.40
C ALA A 604 16.22 -13.70 -13.32
N ASP A 605 15.83 -12.80 -14.24
CA ASP A 605 14.50 -12.20 -14.31
C ASP A 605 13.50 -12.95 -15.19
N SER A 606 14.00 -13.70 -16.17
CA SER A 606 13.17 -14.29 -17.23
C SER A 606 13.05 -15.81 -17.12
N GLY A 607 11.82 -16.29 -16.93
CA GLY A 607 11.41 -17.68 -17.25
C GLY A 607 11.90 -18.78 -16.32
N ALA A 608 12.77 -18.48 -15.35
CA ALA A 608 13.30 -19.46 -14.43
C ALA A 608 12.77 -19.23 -13.00
N HIS A 609 12.52 -20.31 -12.30
CA HIS A 609 12.19 -20.26 -10.86
C HIS A 609 13.42 -19.95 -9.99
N SER A 610 14.27 -19.01 -10.42
CA SER A 610 15.49 -18.60 -9.72
C SER A 610 15.22 -18.08 -8.30
N VAL A 611 16.27 -17.98 -7.48
CA VAL A 611 16.17 -17.38 -6.15
C VAL A 611 15.62 -15.96 -6.23
N GLY A 612 16.22 -15.11 -7.08
CA GLY A 612 15.76 -13.73 -7.28
C GLY A 612 14.31 -13.63 -7.77
N HIS A 613 13.88 -14.48 -8.70
CA HIS A 613 12.49 -14.54 -9.14
C HIS A 613 11.54 -14.87 -7.99
N ASN A 614 11.85 -15.86 -7.16
CA ASN A 614 11.01 -16.24 -6.04
C ASN A 614 10.95 -15.14 -4.96
N LEU A 615 12.06 -14.44 -4.69
CA LEU A 615 12.09 -13.31 -3.76
C LEU A 615 11.26 -12.12 -4.26
N ARG A 616 11.33 -11.77 -5.55
CA ARG A 616 10.49 -10.75 -6.16
C ARG A 616 9.00 -11.11 -6.11
N SER A 617 8.67 -12.37 -6.44
CA SER A 617 7.29 -12.87 -6.36
C SER A 617 6.76 -12.88 -4.93
N LEU A 618 7.61 -13.20 -3.95
CA LEU A 618 7.32 -13.10 -2.52
C LEU A 618 6.99 -11.65 -2.13
N ARG A 619 7.82 -10.68 -2.55
CA ARG A 619 7.58 -9.26 -2.31
C ARG A 619 6.29 -8.77 -2.97
N GLN A 620 6.01 -9.18 -4.20
CA GLN A 620 4.79 -8.82 -4.91
C GLN A 620 3.53 -9.37 -4.20
N ALA A 621 3.53 -10.65 -3.82
CA ALA A 621 2.43 -11.26 -3.08
C ALA A 621 2.20 -10.56 -1.74
N ALA A 622 3.27 -10.21 -1.02
CA ALA A 622 3.21 -9.44 0.22
C ALA A 622 2.63 -8.02 0.02
N GLY A 623 2.99 -7.37 -1.08
CA GLY A 623 2.47 -6.05 -1.46
C GLY A 623 0.95 -6.04 -1.63
N ASN A 624 0.37 -7.11 -2.19
CA ASN A 624 -1.07 -7.25 -2.43
C ASN A 624 -1.90 -7.52 -1.16
N VAL A 625 -1.26 -7.88 -0.04
CA VAL A 625 -1.91 -8.15 1.26
C VAL A 625 -1.27 -7.35 2.39
N ARG A 626 -0.81 -6.16 2.07
CA ARG A 626 -0.07 -5.28 2.98
C ARG A 626 -0.81 -5.02 4.30
N GLU A 627 -2.13 -4.93 4.27
CA GLU A 627 -3.00 -4.73 5.44
C GLU A 627 -3.04 -5.93 6.39
N ARG A 628 -2.56 -7.11 5.95
CA ARG A 628 -2.55 -8.38 6.70
C ARG A 628 -1.21 -8.68 7.36
N LEU A 629 -0.14 -7.99 6.96
CA LEU A 629 1.22 -8.23 7.40
C LEU A 629 1.68 -7.19 8.42
N SER A 630 2.45 -7.62 9.43
CA SER A 630 3.10 -6.69 10.35
C SER A 630 4.17 -5.86 9.63
N GLN A 631 4.54 -4.75 10.25
CA GLN A 631 5.61 -3.89 9.72
C GLN A 631 6.93 -4.65 9.60
N GLU A 632 7.31 -5.36 10.68
CA GLU A 632 8.57 -6.10 10.70
C GLU A 632 8.60 -7.20 9.63
N GLN A 633 7.48 -7.90 9.44
CA GLN A 633 7.40 -8.95 8.40
C GLN A 633 7.58 -8.38 7.00
N ARG A 634 6.98 -7.22 6.72
CA ARG A 634 7.17 -6.55 5.42
C ARG A 634 8.61 -6.10 5.23
N ASN A 635 9.23 -5.51 6.26
CA ASN A 635 10.62 -5.08 6.20
C ASN A 635 11.57 -6.25 5.92
N LEU A 636 11.33 -7.41 6.54
CA LEU A 636 12.11 -8.61 6.26
C LEU A 636 11.99 -9.05 4.79
N ILE A 637 10.76 -9.01 4.23
CA ILE A 637 10.52 -9.40 2.84
C ILE A 637 11.16 -8.40 1.86
N GLU A 638 11.06 -7.10 2.13
CA GLU A 638 11.67 -6.07 1.30
C GLU A 638 13.21 -6.16 1.33
N ARG A 639 13.79 -6.40 2.52
CA ARG A 639 15.24 -6.51 2.70
C ARG A 639 15.82 -7.73 1.98
N VAL A 640 15.27 -8.91 2.18
CA VAL A 640 15.82 -10.12 1.55
C VAL A 640 15.90 -9.99 0.03
N GLU A 641 14.89 -9.38 -0.59
CA GLU A 641 14.88 -9.17 -2.03
C GLU A 641 15.90 -8.12 -2.47
N SER A 642 15.93 -6.94 -1.81
CA SER A 642 16.80 -5.83 -2.22
C SER A 642 18.28 -6.13 -1.95
N GLU A 643 18.60 -6.74 -0.80
CA GLU A 643 19.98 -7.10 -0.43
C GLU A 643 20.50 -8.21 -1.31
N PHE A 644 19.70 -9.27 -1.55
CA PHE A 644 20.09 -10.34 -2.45
C PHE A 644 20.32 -9.84 -3.90
N ALA A 645 19.44 -8.98 -4.40
CA ALA A 645 19.59 -8.40 -5.74
C ALA A 645 20.86 -7.53 -5.85
N ALA A 646 21.17 -6.72 -4.83
CA ALA A 646 22.37 -5.89 -4.80
C ALA A 646 23.65 -6.74 -4.74
N GLN A 647 23.69 -7.77 -3.89
CA GLN A 647 24.83 -8.69 -3.79
C GLN A 647 25.04 -9.45 -5.08
N HIS A 648 23.98 -9.99 -5.69
CA HIS A 648 24.09 -10.69 -6.98
C HIS A 648 24.62 -9.79 -8.10
N GLN A 649 24.23 -8.50 -8.16
CA GLN A 649 24.74 -7.55 -9.13
C GLN A 649 26.23 -7.21 -8.92
N SER A 650 26.75 -7.38 -7.72
CA SER A 650 28.14 -7.08 -7.36
C SER A 650 29.08 -8.28 -7.45
N LEU A 651 28.59 -9.48 -7.86
CA LEU A 651 29.40 -10.69 -7.96
C LEU A 651 30.63 -10.48 -8.86
N SER A 652 31.76 -10.98 -8.41
CA SER A 652 33.02 -10.89 -9.11
C SER A 652 32.99 -11.60 -10.49
N ALA A 653 33.77 -11.08 -11.43
CA ALA A 653 33.98 -11.77 -12.70
C ALA A 653 34.92 -13.00 -12.56
N ASP A 654 35.67 -13.11 -11.45
CA ASP A 654 36.50 -14.27 -11.14
C ASP A 654 35.60 -15.41 -10.61
N ALA A 655 35.69 -16.58 -11.31
CA ALA A 655 34.77 -17.68 -11.01
C ALA A 655 34.94 -18.25 -9.58
N ASP A 656 36.16 -18.27 -9.06
CA ASP A 656 36.45 -18.86 -7.74
C ASP A 656 35.98 -17.94 -6.62
N TYR A 657 36.12 -16.62 -6.77
CA TYR A 657 35.56 -15.61 -5.87
C TYR A 657 34.04 -15.52 -5.98
N ALA A 658 33.50 -15.59 -7.20
CA ALA A 658 32.04 -15.52 -7.41
C ALA A 658 31.29 -16.63 -6.70
N SER A 659 31.86 -17.83 -6.59
CA SER A 659 31.24 -18.96 -5.89
C SER A 659 31.17 -18.72 -4.37
N GLN A 660 32.20 -18.13 -3.77
CA GLN A 660 32.21 -17.79 -2.34
C GLN A 660 31.24 -16.64 -2.06
N GLU A 661 31.28 -15.57 -2.85
CA GLU A 661 30.37 -14.44 -2.74
C GLU A 661 28.91 -14.89 -2.91
N ALA A 662 28.63 -15.79 -3.84
CA ALA A 662 27.30 -16.38 -4.02
C ALA A 662 26.85 -17.20 -2.80
N LEU A 663 27.75 -17.96 -2.17
CA LEU A 663 27.45 -18.69 -0.94
C LEU A 663 27.12 -17.73 0.22
N GLU A 664 27.88 -16.65 0.38
CA GLU A 664 27.63 -15.63 1.40
C GLU A 664 26.25 -14.97 1.19
N ALA A 665 25.92 -14.59 -0.04
CA ALA A 665 24.60 -14.02 -0.37
C ALA A 665 23.45 -15.00 -0.10
N LEU A 666 23.65 -16.29 -0.41
CA LEU A 666 22.65 -17.32 -0.13
C LEU A 666 22.52 -17.62 1.36
N GLU A 667 23.59 -17.52 2.15
CA GLU A 667 23.55 -17.67 3.61
C GLU A 667 22.75 -16.55 4.27
N GLU A 668 23.02 -15.31 3.89
CA GLU A 668 22.27 -14.16 4.38
C GLU A 668 20.79 -14.23 3.97
N ALA A 669 20.49 -14.59 2.71
CA ALA A 669 19.11 -14.82 2.28
C ALA A 669 18.40 -15.90 3.10
N SER A 670 19.12 -17.00 3.46
CA SER A 670 18.58 -18.05 4.32
C SER A 670 18.20 -17.56 5.72
N GLU A 671 19.01 -16.68 6.30
CA GLU A 671 18.74 -16.07 7.62
C GLU A 671 17.48 -15.20 7.58
N TRP A 672 17.34 -14.34 6.57
CA TRP A 672 16.15 -13.53 6.38
C TRP A 672 14.90 -14.38 6.15
N LEU A 673 14.97 -15.44 5.34
CA LEU A 673 13.85 -16.36 5.08
C LEU A 673 13.43 -17.12 6.35
N ALA A 674 14.39 -17.48 7.20
CA ALA A 674 14.09 -18.06 8.51
C ALA A 674 13.33 -17.07 9.41
N GLY A 675 13.73 -15.78 9.41
CA GLY A 675 13.04 -14.70 10.10
C GLY A 675 11.61 -14.49 9.59
N ILE A 676 11.41 -14.50 8.26
CA ILE A 676 10.09 -14.41 7.62
C ILE A 676 9.20 -15.58 8.03
N THR A 677 9.76 -16.80 8.00
CA THR A 677 9.06 -18.03 8.42
C THR A 677 8.64 -17.98 9.87
N GLY A 678 9.52 -17.51 10.77
CA GLY A 678 9.21 -17.29 12.18
C GLY A 678 8.07 -16.30 12.38
N ALA A 679 8.11 -15.16 11.69
CA ALA A 679 7.05 -14.16 11.73
C ALA A 679 5.69 -14.70 11.21
N GLN A 680 5.70 -15.51 10.15
CA GLN A 680 4.50 -16.18 9.63
C GLN A 680 3.91 -17.19 10.61
N THR A 681 4.77 -17.88 11.35
CA THR A 681 4.36 -18.93 12.26
C THR A 681 3.85 -18.38 13.59
N ASP A 682 4.53 -17.38 14.18
CA ASP A 682 4.29 -16.96 15.56
C ASP A 682 3.61 -15.61 15.71
N ARG A 683 3.63 -14.75 14.66
CA ARG A 683 3.10 -13.39 14.77
C ARG A 683 1.82 -13.14 13.97
N MET A 684 1.29 -14.13 13.27
CA MET A 684 0.03 -14.02 12.55
C MET A 684 -1.10 -14.76 13.30
N MET A 685 -2.29 -14.14 13.31
CA MET A 685 -3.50 -14.79 13.80
C MET A 685 -3.83 -15.99 12.91
N ARG A 686 -4.13 -17.15 13.54
CA ARG A 686 -4.41 -18.42 12.84
C ARG A 686 -5.83 -18.49 12.29
N ASP A 687 -6.21 -17.48 11.51
CA ASP A 687 -7.47 -17.42 10.77
C ASP A 687 -7.40 -18.20 9.43
N ASP A 688 -8.43 -18.09 8.60
CA ASP A 688 -8.48 -18.79 7.31
C ASP A 688 -7.41 -18.31 6.33
N GLY A 689 -7.02 -17.02 6.38
CA GLY A 689 -5.92 -16.49 5.58
C GLY A 689 -4.57 -17.08 5.97
N TRP A 690 -4.30 -17.17 7.28
CA TRP A 690 -3.11 -17.85 7.76
C TRP A 690 -3.11 -19.35 7.39
N ARG A 691 -4.28 -20.01 7.40
CA ARG A 691 -4.38 -21.40 6.94
C ARG A 691 -4.01 -21.52 5.48
N MET A 692 -4.48 -20.61 4.61
CA MET A 692 -4.12 -20.59 3.19
C MET A 692 -2.61 -20.38 2.99
N LEU A 693 -2.00 -19.44 3.71
CA LEU A 693 -0.54 -19.24 3.71
C LEU A 693 0.19 -20.53 4.14
N SER A 694 -0.24 -21.13 5.23
CA SER A 694 0.35 -22.38 5.75
C SER A 694 0.20 -23.54 4.75
N ILE A 695 -0.96 -23.67 4.11
CA ILE A 695 -1.21 -24.70 3.07
C ILE A 695 -0.29 -24.47 1.88
N GLY A 696 -0.17 -23.23 1.39
CA GLY A 696 0.74 -22.91 0.29
C GLY A 696 2.18 -23.33 0.58
N ARG A 697 2.70 -23.03 1.77
CA ARG A 697 4.04 -23.46 2.21
C ARG A 697 4.21 -24.98 2.19
N HIS A 698 3.24 -25.70 2.77
CA HIS A 698 3.38 -27.15 2.90
C HIS A 698 3.16 -27.89 1.58
N ILE A 699 2.40 -27.34 0.62
CA ILE A 699 2.32 -27.86 -0.75
C ILE A 699 3.69 -27.83 -1.42
N GLU A 700 4.42 -26.72 -1.35
CA GLU A 700 5.77 -26.62 -1.91
C GLU A 700 6.77 -27.55 -1.21
N ARG A 701 6.69 -27.64 0.12
CA ARG A 701 7.55 -28.55 0.90
C ARG A 701 7.31 -30.00 0.54
N LEU A 702 6.03 -30.39 0.41
CA LEU A 702 5.64 -31.75 0.01
C LEU A 702 6.20 -32.13 -1.35
N SER A 703 5.99 -31.25 -2.34
CA SER A 703 6.44 -31.48 -3.71
C SER A 703 7.95 -31.54 -3.80
N THR A 704 8.68 -30.60 -3.18
CA THR A 704 10.15 -30.56 -3.21
C THR A 704 10.77 -31.75 -2.51
N LEU A 705 10.27 -32.13 -1.33
CA LEU A 705 10.78 -33.27 -0.56
C LEU A 705 10.54 -34.59 -1.32
N ALA A 706 9.32 -34.79 -1.84
CA ALA A 706 8.98 -35.98 -2.61
C ALA A 706 9.84 -36.12 -3.87
N HIS A 707 10.02 -35.00 -4.62
CA HIS A 707 10.84 -34.99 -5.82
C HIS A 707 12.33 -35.25 -5.53
N ALA A 708 12.89 -34.57 -4.52
CA ALA A 708 14.32 -34.78 -4.17
C ALA A 708 14.63 -36.22 -3.73
N LEU A 709 13.73 -36.81 -2.93
CA LEU A 709 13.88 -38.22 -2.53
C LEU A 709 13.73 -39.19 -3.71
N ALA A 710 12.74 -39.00 -4.59
CA ALA A 710 12.56 -39.83 -5.77
C ALA A 710 13.79 -39.79 -6.68
N THR A 711 14.27 -38.59 -6.98
CA THR A 711 15.47 -38.39 -7.81
C THR A 711 16.73 -38.99 -7.16
N ALA A 712 16.86 -38.92 -5.82
CA ALA A 712 17.98 -39.51 -5.13
C ALA A 712 17.99 -41.06 -5.19
N LEU A 713 16.80 -41.66 -5.17
CA LEU A 713 16.67 -43.11 -5.38
C LEU A 713 16.97 -43.48 -6.83
N GLU A 714 16.46 -42.71 -7.78
CA GLU A 714 16.67 -42.98 -9.24
C GLU A 714 18.14 -42.83 -9.66
N THR A 715 18.86 -41.85 -9.12
CA THR A 715 20.27 -41.60 -9.41
C THR A 715 21.25 -42.45 -8.61
N GLY A 716 20.77 -43.11 -7.57
CA GLY A 716 21.61 -43.85 -6.65
C GLY A 716 22.20 -43.00 -5.51
N ALA A 717 22.04 -41.71 -5.50
CA ALA A 717 22.62 -40.81 -4.48
C ALA A 717 22.20 -41.15 -3.05
N ALA A 718 20.99 -41.68 -2.85
CA ALA A 718 20.49 -42.09 -1.54
C ALA A 718 21.31 -43.26 -0.90
N PHE A 719 22.08 -43.97 -1.70
CA PHE A 719 22.87 -45.13 -1.27
C PHE A 719 24.34 -44.82 -1.07
N GLU A 720 24.80 -43.63 -1.50
CA GLU A 720 26.16 -43.14 -1.30
C GLU A 720 26.27 -42.22 -0.09
N ASP A 721 27.44 -42.25 0.59
CA ASP A 721 27.69 -41.46 1.79
C ASP A 721 27.49 -39.95 1.54
N SER A 722 28.09 -39.44 0.47
CA SER A 722 28.00 -37.99 0.14
C SER A 722 26.61 -37.56 -0.30
N GLY A 723 25.90 -38.40 -1.06
CA GLY A 723 24.50 -38.11 -1.45
C GLY A 723 23.56 -38.22 -0.27
N TYR A 724 23.76 -39.14 0.63
CA TYR A 724 23.02 -39.31 1.86
C TYR A 724 23.15 -38.07 2.78
N GLU A 725 24.38 -37.59 2.99
CA GLU A 725 24.64 -36.36 3.76
C GLU A 725 24.05 -35.12 3.11
N ALA A 726 24.17 -35.01 1.79
CA ALA A 726 23.59 -33.89 1.05
C ALA A 726 22.06 -33.86 1.14
N LEU A 727 21.38 -35.03 1.14
CA LEU A 727 19.93 -35.11 1.40
C LEU A 727 19.55 -34.61 2.80
N LEU A 728 20.28 -35.08 3.83
CA LEU A 728 20.02 -34.62 5.21
C LEU A 728 20.27 -33.10 5.34
N ALA A 729 21.32 -32.59 4.69
CA ALA A 729 21.66 -31.16 4.68
C ALA A 729 20.60 -30.32 3.95
N LEU A 730 20.10 -30.80 2.80
CA LEU A 730 19.07 -30.12 2.03
C LEU A 730 17.79 -29.89 2.88
N PHE A 731 17.42 -30.87 3.70
CA PHE A 731 16.23 -30.81 4.57
C PHE A 731 16.53 -30.47 6.02
N ASP A 732 17.72 -29.89 6.30
CA ASP A 732 18.11 -29.42 7.64
C ASP A 732 17.88 -30.43 8.73
N SER A 733 18.15 -31.70 8.44
CA SER A 733 17.89 -32.85 9.31
C SER A 733 19.16 -33.51 9.82
N THR A 734 20.35 -33.03 9.48
CA THR A 734 21.65 -33.65 9.81
C THR A 734 21.84 -33.80 11.32
N ILE A 735 21.67 -32.72 12.09
CA ILE A 735 21.85 -32.73 13.57
C ILE A 735 20.85 -33.70 14.21
N THR A 736 19.57 -33.60 13.79
CA THR A 736 18.49 -34.45 14.33
C THR A 736 18.75 -35.92 13.99
N PHE A 737 19.21 -36.17 12.77
CA PHE A 737 19.56 -37.53 12.35
C PHE A 737 20.68 -38.13 13.21
N HIS A 738 21.78 -37.40 13.39
CA HIS A 738 22.89 -37.90 14.26
C HIS A 738 22.48 -38.09 15.71
N ALA A 739 21.58 -37.25 16.22
CA ALA A 739 21.05 -37.41 17.57
C ALA A 739 20.20 -38.69 17.74
N HIS A 740 19.44 -39.10 16.71
CA HIS A 740 18.55 -40.26 16.78
C HIS A 740 19.23 -41.57 16.38
N TYR A 741 20.04 -41.53 15.31
CA TYR A 741 20.60 -42.72 14.65
C TYR A 741 22.12 -42.85 14.81
N GLN A 742 22.77 -41.90 15.45
CA GLN A 742 24.21 -41.82 15.63
C GLN A 742 24.96 -41.84 14.26
N GLN A 743 25.82 -42.82 14.05
CA GLN A 743 26.55 -43.01 12.80
C GLN A 743 25.91 -44.05 11.85
N ARG A 744 24.64 -44.39 12.08
CA ARG A 744 23.93 -45.40 11.29
C ARG A 744 23.55 -44.77 9.92
N ARG A 745 24.09 -45.31 8.86
CA ARG A 745 23.83 -44.87 7.50
C ARG A 745 23.19 -46.02 6.70
N ASP A 746 21.88 -46.17 6.89
CA ASP A 746 21.09 -47.12 6.11
C ASP A 746 19.80 -46.41 5.59
N LEU A 747 19.27 -46.96 4.51
CA LEU A 747 18.07 -46.41 3.87
C LEU A 747 16.88 -46.37 4.86
N VAL A 748 16.77 -47.34 5.77
CA VAL A 748 15.68 -47.42 6.75
C VAL A 748 15.70 -46.21 7.67
N ALA A 749 16.87 -45.81 8.17
CA ALA A 749 17.04 -44.64 9.02
C ALA A 749 16.74 -43.33 8.25
N LEU A 750 17.15 -43.24 6.97
CA LEU A 750 16.82 -42.08 6.12
C LEU A 750 15.32 -41.93 5.89
N LEU A 751 14.66 -43.06 5.56
CA LEU A 751 13.23 -43.10 5.32
C LEU A 751 12.43 -42.84 6.60
N ASP A 752 12.92 -43.34 7.75
CA ASP A 752 12.27 -43.00 9.00
C ASP A 752 12.34 -41.49 9.28
N MET A 753 13.51 -40.86 9.12
CA MET A 753 13.70 -39.42 9.33
C MET A 753 12.92 -38.56 8.37
N LEU A 754 12.95 -38.82 7.06
CA LEU A 754 12.43 -37.93 6.01
C LEU A 754 11.05 -38.34 5.46
N VAL A 755 10.61 -39.59 5.69
CA VAL A 755 9.32 -40.07 5.18
C VAL A 755 8.31 -40.29 6.29
N THR A 756 8.62 -41.11 7.32
CA THR A 756 7.63 -41.59 8.29
C THR A 756 7.60 -40.83 9.61
N HIS A 757 8.66 -40.10 9.96
CA HIS A 757 8.78 -39.41 11.26
C HIS A 757 7.71 -38.35 11.48
N ARG A 758 6.89 -38.49 12.50
CA ARG A 758 5.74 -37.60 12.74
C ARG A 758 6.06 -36.26 13.43
N ASP A 759 7.25 -36.18 14.08
CA ASP A 759 7.67 -34.99 14.80
C ASP A 759 8.75 -34.18 14.03
N ASN A 760 9.24 -34.67 12.90
CA ASN A 760 10.17 -33.93 12.06
C ASN A 760 9.40 -33.03 11.07
N PRO A 761 9.44 -31.66 11.18
CA PRO A 761 8.74 -30.76 10.26
C PRO A 761 9.19 -30.86 8.80
N ARG A 762 10.27 -31.58 8.53
CA ARG A 762 10.84 -31.85 7.20
C ARG A 762 10.59 -33.28 6.71
N SER A 763 9.74 -34.06 7.38
CA SER A 763 9.31 -35.37 6.89
C SER A 763 8.01 -35.29 6.09
N LEU A 764 7.81 -36.23 5.17
CA LEU A 764 6.56 -36.31 4.38
C LEU A 764 5.34 -36.54 5.28
N ALA A 765 5.48 -37.39 6.31
CA ALA A 765 4.38 -37.70 7.23
C ALA A 765 3.91 -36.49 8.03
N TRP A 766 4.83 -35.69 8.54
CA TRP A 766 4.49 -34.48 9.26
C TRP A 766 3.85 -33.43 8.35
N VAL A 767 4.43 -33.22 7.15
CA VAL A 767 3.92 -32.27 6.16
C VAL A 767 2.50 -32.61 5.75
N LEU A 768 2.23 -33.89 5.41
CA LEU A 768 0.90 -34.36 5.04
C LEU A 768 -0.10 -34.25 6.20
N SER A 769 0.30 -34.65 7.41
CA SER A 769 -0.55 -34.54 8.62
C SER A 769 -0.94 -33.06 8.85
N THR A 770 0.02 -32.16 8.67
CA THR A 770 -0.21 -30.71 8.79
C THR A 770 -1.14 -30.20 7.68
N LEU A 771 -0.92 -30.55 6.42
CA LEU A 771 -1.79 -30.20 5.30
C LEU A 771 -3.22 -30.68 5.53
N ARG A 772 -3.41 -31.98 5.85
CA ARG A 772 -4.72 -32.56 6.15
C ARG A 772 -5.44 -31.80 7.28
N SER A 773 -4.72 -31.47 8.36
CA SER A 773 -5.26 -30.70 9.49
C SER A 773 -5.62 -29.26 9.11
N ARG A 774 -4.85 -28.60 8.24
CA ARG A 774 -5.14 -27.23 7.81
C ARG A 774 -6.32 -27.18 6.84
N VAL A 775 -6.34 -28.07 5.85
CA VAL A 775 -7.42 -28.19 4.86
C VAL A 775 -8.75 -28.49 5.57
N ALA A 776 -8.81 -29.42 6.50
CA ALA A 776 -10.02 -29.77 7.23
C ALA A 776 -10.67 -28.61 8.02
N LYS A 777 -9.89 -27.56 8.32
CA LYS A 777 -10.35 -26.37 9.06
C LYS A 777 -10.75 -25.19 8.17
N LEU A 778 -10.69 -25.35 6.84
CA LEU A 778 -11.17 -24.33 5.91
C LEU A 778 -12.71 -24.29 5.94
N PRO A 779 -13.34 -23.15 5.59
CA PRO A 779 -14.76 -23.06 5.47
C PRO A 779 -15.29 -23.94 4.32
N GLU A 780 -16.56 -24.26 4.37
CA GLU A 780 -17.25 -24.92 3.27
C GLU A 780 -17.22 -24.04 2.01
N ALA A 781 -16.94 -24.63 0.87
CA ALA A 781 -16.91 -23.94 -0.42
C ALA A 781 -17.81 -24.66 -1.44
N ASN A 782 -18.63 -23.91 -2.17
CA ASN A 782 -19.51 -24.44 -3.22
C ASN A 782 -20.45 -25.58 -2.77
N GLY A 783 -20.85 -25.58 -1.49
CA GLY A 783 -21.71 -26.60 -0.90
C GLY A 783 -20.98 -27.93 -0.62
N GLN A 784 -19.65 -27.93 -0.67
CA GLN A 784 -18.84 -29.09 -0.34
C GLN A 784 -18.00 -28.83 0.94
N PRO A 785 -17.99 -29.76 1.89
CA PRO A 785 -17.18 -29.63 3.09
C PRO A 785 -15.68 -29.72 2.73
N ALA A 786 -14.85 -28.98 3.41
CA ALA A 786 -13.38 -28.99 3.22
C ALA A 786 -12.75 -30.39 3.43
N SER A 787 -13.44 -31.28 4.17
CA SER A 787 -13.03 -32.68 4.32
C SER A 787 -12.98 -33.44 2.99
N ALA A 788 -13.75 -33.01 1.96
CA ALA A 788 -13.67 -33.63 0.64
C ALA A 788 -12.31 -33.38 -0.03
N LEU A 789 -11.71 -32.21 0.18
CA LEU A 789 -10.36 -31.91 -0.30
C LEU A 789 -9.30 -32.73 0.44
N GLN A 790 -9.51 -33.01 1.71
CA GLN A 790 -8.59 -33.82 2.53
C GLN A 790 -8.47 -35.27 2.04
N GLN A 791 -9.52 -35.83 1.42
CA GLN A 791 -9.54 -37.21 0.93
C GLN A 791 -8.57 -37.44 -0.26
N HIS A 792 -8.16 -36.37 -0.95
CA HIS A 792 -7.19 -36.44 -2.06
C HIS A 792 -5.73 -36.45 -1.59
N LEU A 793 -5.49 -36.26 -0.30
CA LEU A 793 -4.13 -36.32 0.26
C LEU A 793 -3.85 -37.70 0.80
N PRO A 794 -2.68 -38.29 0.48
CA PRO A 794 -2.25 -39.57 1.07
C PRO A 794 -2.34 -39.55 2.60
N ASP A 795 -2.69 -40.67 3.20
CA ASP A 795 -2.74 -40.80 4.65
C ASP A 795 -1.44 -41.42 5.20
N PRO A 796 -0.61 -40.61 5.86
CA PRO A 796 0.64 -41.12 6.42
C PRO A 796 0.42 -42.15 7.55
N GLY A 797 -0.80 -42.29 8.08
CA GLY A 797 -1.16 -43.32 9.06
C GLY A 797 -1.13 -44.73 8.50
N ALA A 798 -1.21 -44.89 7.20
CA ALA A 798 -1.20 -46.19 6.52
C ALA A 798 0.20 -46.62 6.04
N TRP A 799 1.25 -45.80 6.30
CA TRP A 799 2.61 -46.12 5.83
C TRP A 799 3.34 -47.08 6.78
N ASP A 800 3.88 -48.14 6.19
CA ASP A 800 4.75 -49.09 6.90
C ASP A 800 6.20 -48.90 6.43
N LEU A 801 7.06 -48.50 7.37
CA LEU A 801 8.49 -48.27 7.12
C LEU A 801 9.19 -49.56 6.61
N ILE A 802 8.85 -50.70 7.10
CA ILE A 802 9.46 -51.99 6.72
C ILE A 802 9.12 -52.31 5.27
N ALA A 803 7.85 -52.14 4.90
CA ALA A 803 7.39 -52.33 3.51
C ALA A 803 8.06 -51.33 2.55
N LEU A 804 8.12 -50.06 2.91
CA LEU A 804 8.72 -49.02 2.12
C LEU A 804 10.23 -49.16 1.96
N SER A 805 10.92 -49.66 2.97
CA SER A 805 12.38 -49.85 2.92
C SER A 805 12.80 -51.11 2.18
N GLY A 806 11.86 -51.99 1.86
CA GLY A 806 12.17 -53.29 1.28
C GLY A 806 13.04 -54.21 2.15
N ALA A 807 13.10 -53.96 3.45
CA ALA A 807 13.97 -54.67 4.39
C ALA A 807 13.73 -56.19 4.44
N LEU A 808 12.60 -56.64 3.93
CA LEU A 808 12.26 -58.06 3.82
C LEU A 808 12.66 -58.68 2.47
N ALA A 809 13.17 -57.91 1.53
CA ALA A 809 13.56 -58.39 0.22
C ALA A 809 15.05 -58.85 0.20
N GLY A 810 15.32 -59.99 -0.37
CA GLY A 810 16.67 -60.50 -0.46
C GLY A 810 17.49 -59.78 -1.54
N PRO A 811 18.81 -59.89 -1.54
CA PRO A 811 19.73 -59.10 -2.36
C PRO A 811 19.54 -59.15 -3.90
N ALA A 812 18.81 -60.16 -4.44
CA ALA A 812 18.54 -60.30 -5.85
C ALA A 812 17.32 -59.46 -6.38
N SER A 813 16.55 -58.83 -5.50
CA SER A 813 15.33 -58.06 -5.84
C SER A 813 15.42 -56.59 -5.53
N GLN A 814 16.57 -56.04 -5.17
CA GLN A 814 16.72 -54.63 -4.74
C GLN A 814 16.20 -53.62 -5.75
N GLN A 815 16.35 -53.81 -7.04
CA GLN A 815 15.83 -52.89 -8.08
C GLN A 815 14.30 -52.86 -8.21
N THR A 816 13.61 -53.95 -7.85
CA THR A 816 12.13 -54.02 -7.83
C THR A 816 11.52 -53.55 -6.51
N THR A 817 12.32 -53.46 -5.46
CA THR A 817 11.87 -53.25 -4.10
C THR A 817 11.45 -51.79 -3.81
N TYR A 818 12.02 -50.85 -4.54
CA TYR A 818 11.76 -49.41 -4.34
C TYR A 818 10.62 -48.87 -5.22
N LEU A 819 9.96 -49.69 -6.05
CA LEU A 819 8.81 -49.24 -6.87
C LEU A 819 7.69 -48.70 -6.03
N GLY A 820 7.32 -49.37 -4.94
CA GLY A 820 6.29 -48.90 -4.03
C GLY A 820 6.65 -47.58 -3.34
N LEU A 821 7.92 -47.35 -3.01
CA LEU A 821 8.39 -46.10 -2.45
C LEU A 821 8.36 -44.98 -3.52
N LEU A 822 8.81 -45.25 -4.75
CA LEU A 822 8.72 -44.30 -5.86
C LEU A 822 7.29 -43.95 -6.19
N GLU A 823 6.37 -44.91 -6.24
CA GLU A 823 4.93 -44.68 -6.43
C GLU A 823 4.35 -43.80 -5.31
N LEU A 824 4.75 -44.02 -4.06
CA LEU A 824 4.34 -43.18 -2.92
C LEU A 824 4.85 -41.74 -3.09
N LEU A 825 6.12 -41.54 -3.43
CA LEU A 825 6.72 -40.22 -3.65
C LEU A 825 6.07 -39.49 -4.81
N GLN A 826 5.80 -40.16 -5.91
CA GLN A 826 5.07 -39.63 -7.08
C GLN A 826 3.64 -39.25 -6.69
N SER A 827 2.94 -40.12 -5.92
CA SER A 827 1.58 -39.82 -5.41
C SER A 827 1.57 -38.60 -4.50
N CYS A 828 2.59 -38.40 -3.64
CA CYS A 828 2.73 -37.20 -2.82
C CYS A 828 2.93 -35.95 -3.65
N SER A 829 3.78 -35.98 -4.65
CA SER A 829 4.02 -34.86 -5.56
C SER A 829 2.75 -34.51 -6.35
N GLN A 830 2.08 -35.50 -6.91
CA GLN A 830 0.83 -35.31 -7.65
C GLN A 830 -0.28 -34.74 -6.76
N ALA A 831 -0.45 -35.27 -5.53
CA ALA A 831 -1.43 -34.77 -4.58
C ALA A 831 -1.19 -33.31 -4.20
N ALA A 832 0.08 -32.86 -4.13
CA ALA A 832 0.41 -31.45 -3.91
C ALA A 832 -0.10 -30.54 -5.04
N HIS A 833 0.08 -30.95 -6.30
CA HIS A 833 -0.40 -30.20 -7.46
C HIS A 833 -1.95 -30.21 -7.54
N GLU A 834 -2.56 -31.37 -7.41
CA GLU A 834 -4.01 -31.50 -7.45
C GLU A 834 -4.69 -30.70 -6.32
N LEU A 835 -4.13 -30.70 -5.12
CA LEU A 835 -4.66 -29.88 -4.03
C LEU A 835 -4.60 -28.39 -4.36
N SER A 836 -3.50 -27.91 -4.94
CA SER A 836 -3.35 -26.53 -5.39
C SER A 836 -4.46 -26.14 -6.38
N ASP A 837 -4.69 -26.95 -7.41
CA ASP A 837 -5.72 -26.70 -8.43
C ASP A 837 -7.12 -26.70 -7.84
N ARG A 838 -7.43 -27.69 -6.99
CA ARG A 838 -8.73 -27.79 -6.31
C ARG A 838 -9.01 -26.61 -5.39
N LEU A 839 -8.00 -26.12 -4.67
CA LEU A 839 -8.12 -24.91 -3.84
C LEU A 839 -8.39 -23.67 -4.71
N GLY A 840 -7.70 -23.55 -5.85
CA GLY A 840 -7.95 -22.49 -6.82
C GLY A 840 -9.40 -22.47 -7.29
N HIS A 841 -9.94 -23.60 -7.69
CA HIS A 841 -11.34 -23.73 -8.13
C HIS A 841 -12.36 -23.51 -7.00
N ALA A 842 -12.07 -24.00 -5.79
CA ALA A 842 -13.02 -23.94 -4.69
C ALA A 842 -13.13 -22.55 -4.07
N TYR A 843 -12.01 -21.84 -3.90
CA TYR A 843 -11.94 -20.63 -3.08
C TYR A 843 -11.54 -19.35 -3.84
N PHE A 844 -10.85 -19.46 -4.98
CA PHE A 844 -10.32 -18.30 -5.71
C PHE A 844 -11.14 -17.98 -6.97
N SER A 845 -11.78 -18.97 -7.56
CA SER A 845 -12.65 -18.81 -8.73
C SER A 845 -14.13 -18.78 -8.34
N HIS A 846 -14.85 -17.73 -8.74
CA HIS A 846 -16.30 -17.61 -8.55
C HIS A 846 -17.09 -17.80 -9.85
N ALA A 847 -16.44 -18.37 -10.90
CA ALA A 847 -17.00 -18.46 -12.25
C ALA A 847 -18.14 -19.51 -12.41
N ASP A 848 -18.12 -20.58 -11.61
CA ASP A 848 -19.06 -21.72 -11.80
C ASP A 848 -20.53 -21.45 -11.48
N ARG A 849 -20.85 -20.36 -10.79
CA ARG A 849 -22.26 -20.02 -10.50
C ARG A 849 -22.98 -19.31 -11.65
N VAL A 850 -22.25 -18.82 -12.66
CA VAL A 850 -22.86 -18.12 -13.80
C VAL A 850 -23.43 -19.10 -14.82
N ASN A 851 -22.87 -20.29 -14.95
CA ASN A 851 -23.33 -21.28 -15.95
C ASN A 851 -24.63 -22.03 -15.59
N ARG A 852 -25.08 -21.97 -14.34
CA ARG A 852 -26.34 -22.62 -13.94
C ARG A 852 -27.59 -21.78 -14.16
N SER A 853 -27.47 -20.48 -14.40
CA SER A 853 -28.64 -19.60 -14.63
C SER A 853 -29.06 -19.45 -16.11
N ILE A 854 -28.32 -20.07 -17.04
CA ILE A 854 -28.64 -19.99 -18.48
C ILE A 854 -29.37 -21.25 -19.00
N VAL A 855 -29.58 -22.25 -18.15
CA VAL A 855 -30.19 -23.53 -18.51
C VAL A 855 -31.44 -23.79 -17.66
N THR A 856 -32.27 -22.79 -17.43
CA THR A 856 -33.68 -22.99 -17.04
C THR A 856 -34.56 -22.05 -17.82
#